data_ad403005cbdc70618a32c755503c1b3b
#
_entry.id   ad403005cbdc70618a32c755503c1b3b
#
_cell.length_a   1.000
_cell.length_b   1.000
_cell.length_c   1.000
_cell.angle_alpha   90.00
_cell.angle_beta   90.00
_cell.angle_gamma   90.00
#
_symmetry.space_group_name_H-M   'P 1'
#
loop_
_entity.id
_entity.type
_entity.pdbx_description
1 polymer ?
#
loop_
_entity_poly.entity_id
_entity_poly.type
_entity_poly.pdbx_seq_one_letter_code
_entity_poly.pdbx_strand_id
1 'polypeptide(L)'
;MIYICQIYLQLPYARMICMPTIRIEKDNLLRLPQELLDSLAVSSDGEFDAALDGAGKLVLTPLKSPQPLEKSALSASIKLKNLSTGMQHIKGVGPKLVEAFERLNIKTVGEALFLLPNRYEDRRELREVSRLRPGHTEVFEAVVISATVSSTRGGRKQYEVVVGDGTATVSLKWFNFNAVWMKKAWHPGRRGIFTGDVNQFGYHREIHHPEVEWIGAEEDIAAVMARDPATYGRIVPVYPLTEGLHQKAMRHVMKQVVDSFAGDVESYINDEILKRHHLIPLAEALREAHFPSAEADMARINSGSTPAHYSLVFDEFFYLELGLALKRRGFTLEEGIAFEVNHTYTKPLLKLLPYSLTHAQRRVLSEIKEDMMAPFPMHRLVQGDVGSGKTMVALMAALVAVENGCQVAFMAPTEILAEQHFLTIHTWCDALGVKVVLLTASHKGKEREVLLEQVASGEAEIIIGTHAVIQDKVEFYRLGLGIIDEQHRFGVLQRGVLKRKGENPDILVMTATPIPRTLAMTVFGDLSLSVIDELPPGRMPITTKVFAESRRNQIYGVVRDEVKNGRQAYIICPLVEESEKSELKAAAQMAEELQSGAFPEFRVGLLHGRLKPEEKEAVMASFKANEIHILVATTVIEVGIDVPNATVMVIEHAERFGLSQLHQLRGRVGRGAHGSHCFLIASDRLSDDGVKRLRVMEATTDGFKIAEADLEIRGPGDFLGTRQAGLPEFRVASILKDGRILEEARREAFTLVERDPELKSPEHARLKEEMVRRWGGRLELAGVA
;
A
#
# COMPACT_ATOMS: atom_id res chain seq x y z
N MET A 1 32.22 47.91 -12.91
CA MET A 1 32.56 46.78 -11.97
C MET A 1 31.23 46.17 -11.61
N ILE A 2 30.93 44.99 -12.16
CA ILE A 2 29.63 44.32 -11.93
C ILE A 2 29.85 43.42 -10.72
N TYR A 3 29.25 43.76 -9.58
CA TYR A 3 29.20 42.90 -8.41
C TYR A 3 27.98 41.98 -8.56
N ILE A 4 28.20 40.70 -8.68
CA ILE A 4 27.15 39.68 -8.55
C ILE A 4 26.96 39.45 -7.05
N CYS A 5 25.91 40.04 -6.48
CA CYS A 5 25.47 39.71 -5.13
C CYS A 5 24.49 38.52 -5.20
N GLN A 6 24.88 37.40 -4.62
CA GLN A 6 23.94 36.32 -4.31
C GLN A 6 23.10 36.72 -3.09
N ILE A 7 21.83 36.96 -3.29
CA ILE A 7 20.88 37.27 -2.22
C ILE A 7 20.28 35.92 -1.72
N TYR A 8 20.55 35.59 -0.46
CA TYR A 8 19.88 34.47 0.21
C TYR A 8 18.71 35.01 1.01
N LEU A 9 17.49 34.71 0.59
CA LEU A 9 16.29 34.89 1.40
C LEU A 9 16.11 33.64 2.27
N GLN A 10 16.26 33.77 3.59
CA GLN A 10 15.83 32.75 4.54
C GLN A 10 14.31 32.86 4.71
N LEU A 11 13.57 32.16 3.83
CA LEU A 11 12.19 31.78 4.08
C LEU A 11 12.20 30.31 4.52
N PRO A 12 11.42 29.91 5.52
CA PRO A 12 11.44 28.55 6.06
C PRO A 12 10.79 27.49 5.16
N TYR A 13 10.67 27.68 3.88
CA TYR A 13 10.27 26.72 2.84
C TYR A 13 10.44 27.38 1.47
N ALA A 14 11.65 27.37 0.91
CA ALA A 14 11.80 27.70 -0.52
C ALA A 14 12.85 26.85 -1.20
N ARG A 15 12.43 26.15 -2.23
CA ARG A 15 13.26 25.52 -3.26
C ARG A 15 14.11 26.55 -3.98
N MET A 16 15.30 26.13 -4.43
CA MET A 16 16.13 26.87 -5.35
C MET A 16 15.37 27.15 -6.65
N ILE A 17 14.79 28.33 -6.78
CA ILE A 17 14.33 28.87 -8.06
C ILE A 17 15.53 29.60 -8.66
N CYS A 18 15.75 29.37 -9.98
CA CYS A 18 16.76 30.07 -10.77
C CYS A 18 16.54 31.58 -10.59
N MET A 19 17.53 32.30 -9.99
CA MET A 19 17.35 33.66 -9.57
C MET A 19 17.28 34.63 -10.77
N PRO A 20 16.28 35.52 -10.86
CA PRO A 20 16.30 36.60 -11.81
C PRO A 20 17.40 37.59 -11.46
N THR A 21 18.11 38.05 -12.48
CA THR A 21 19.22 38.97 -12.33
C THR A 21 18.73 40.35 -11.87
N ILE A 22 19.14 40.80 -10.69
CA ILE A 22 18.81 42.13 -10.17
C ILE A 22 19.79 43.15 -10.75
N ARG A 23 19.30 44.21 -11.36
CA ARG A 23 20.14 45.29 -11.92
C ARG A 23 20.06 46.54 -11.02
N ILE A 24 21.21 47.10 -10.72
CA ILE A 24 21.31 48.44 -10.08
C ILE A 24 21.40 49.49 -11.19
N GLU A 25 20.44 50.40 -11.22
CA GLU A 25 20.43 51.52 -12.16
C GLU A 25 21.35 52.67 -11.68
N LYS A 26 21.65 53.65 -12.57
CA LYS A 26 22.65 54.69 -12.35
C LYS A 26 22.41 55.59 -11.13
N ASP A 27 21.22 55.57 -10.54
CA ASP A 27 20.82 56.42 -9.44
C ASP A 27 20.72 55.66 -8.07
N ASN A 28 21.37 54.53 -7.96
CA ASN A 28 21.33 53.63 -6.77
C ASN A 28 19.94 53.04 -6.45
N LEU A 29 19.03 53.07 -7.39
CA LEU A 29 17.71 52.46 -7.28
C LEU A 29 17.80 50.96 -7.63
N LEU A 30 17.26 50.12 -6.75
CA LEU A 30 17.18 48.69 -6.91
C LEU A 30 15.79 48.33 -7.44
N ARG A 31 15.66 47.88 -8.70
CA ARG A 31 14.41 47.38 -9.23
C ARG A 31 14.33 45.88 -9.03
N LEU A 32 13.32 45.45 -8.26
CA LEU A 32 13.01 44.03 -8.08
C LEU A 32 12.10 43.54 -9.22
N PRO A 33 12.31 42.35 -9.77
CA PRO A 33 11.41 41.72 -10.73
C PRO A 33 10.00 41.57 -10.16
N GLN A 34 8.96 41.74 -11.00
CA GLN A 34 7.55 41.66 -10.59
C GLN A 34 7.24 40.30 -9.92
N GLU A 35 7.81 39.23 -10.42
CA GLU A 35 7.65 37.87 -9.86
C GLU A 35 8.15 37.75 -8.40
N LEU A 36 9.15 38.58 -8.04
CA LEU A 36 9.67 38.63 -6.67
C LEU A 36 8.77 39.49 -5.76
N LEU A 37 8.22 40.57 -6.28
CA LEU A 37 7.26 41.43 -5.58
C LEU A 37 5.95 40.70 -5.32
N ASP A 38 5.47 39.92 -6.28
CA ASP A 38 4.28 39.08 -6.14
C ASP A 38 4.48 37.98 -5.08
N SER A 39 5.67 37.36 -5.03
CA SER A 39 6.02 36.36 -4.03
C SER A 39 6.14 36.92 -2.60
N LEU A 40 6.42 38.21 -2.46
CA LEU A 40 6.52 38.92 -1.20
C LEU A 40 5.20 39.56 -0.75
N ALA A 41 4.13 39.44 -1.55
CA ALA A 41 2.82 40.08 -1.34
C ALA A 41 2.91 41.60 -1.11
N VAL A 42 3.81 42.28 -1.84
CA VAL A 42 4.04 43.71 -1.77
C VAL A 42 3.58 44.37 -3.06
N SER A 43 2.88 45.51 -2.94
CA SER A 43 2.48 46.28 -4.13
C SER A 43 3.69 46.86 -4.85
N SER A 44 3.55 47.13 -6.18
CA SER A 44 4.58 47.69 -7.04
C SER A 44 5.19 49.02 -6.54
N ASP A 45 4.52 49.72 -5.62
CA ASP A 45 4.92 51.00 -5.06
C ASP A 45 5.44 50.91 -3.63
N GLY A 46 5.84 49.71 -3.16
CA GLY A 46 6.36 49.51 -1.82
C GLY A 46 7.77 50.06 -1.67
N GLU A 47 7.96 50.97 -0.70
CA GLU A 47 9.29 51.48 -0.27
C GLU A 47 9.92 50.58 0.77
N PHE A 48 11.20 50.25 0.58
CA PHE A 48 11.99 49.42 1.48
C PHE A 48 13.24 50.16 1.95
N ASP A 49 13.61 49.95 3.18
CA ASP A 49 14.94 50.27 3.67
C ASP A 49 15.90 49.10 3.40
N ALA A 50 17.05 49.36 2.79
CA ALA A 50 18.01 48.37 2.36
C ALA A 50 19.30 48.55 3.15
N ALA A 51 19.63 47.57 3.97
CA ALA A 51 20.86 47.54 4.79
C ALA A 51 21.64 46.22 4.56
N LEU A 52 22.97 46.31 4.67
CA LEU A 52 23.82 45.11 4.70
C LEU A 52 23.97 44.64 6.14
N ASP A 53 23.73 43.37 6.39
CA ASP A 53 24.00 42.76 7.66
C ASP A 53 25.51 42.57 7.91
N GLY A 54 25.91 42.22 9.13
CA GLY A 54 27.32 41.99 9.49
C GLY A 54 28.01 40.85 8.76
N ALA A 55 27.27 40.09 7.94
CA ALA A 55 27.76 38.99 7.05
C ALA A 55 27.77 39.42 5.57
N GLY A 56 27.44 40.69 5.26
CA GLY A 56 27.41 41.20 3.88
C GLY A 56 26.15 40.82 3.08
N LYS A 57 25.07 40.43 3.74
CA LYS A 57 23.78 40.12 3.10
C LYS A 57 22.91 41.39 3.07
N LEU A 58 22.24 41.60 1.90
CA LEU A 58 21.27 42.69 1.75
C LEU A 58 19.96 42.30 2.43
N VAL A 59 19.55 43.08 3.42
CA VAL A 59 18.28 42.97 4.15
C VAL A 59 17.35 44.09 3.71
N LEU A 60 16.18 43.76 3.19
CA LEU A 60 15.14 44.72 2.79
C LEU A 60 14.05 44.73 3.86
N THR A 61 13.80 45.89 4.45
CA THR A 61 12.74 46.10 5.49
C THR A 61 11.66 47.03 4.90
N PRO A 62 10.37 46.64 4.87
CA PRO A 62 9.31 47.49 4.36
C PRO A 62 9.13 48.73 5.23
N LEU A 63 9.10 49.94 4.62
CA LEU A 63 8.94 51.22 5.33
C LEU A 63 7.49 51.55 5.70
N LYS A 64 6.49 50.85 5.14
CA LYS A 64 5.08 50.97 5.50
C LYS A 64 4.52 49.59 5.86
N SER A 65 3.79 49.49 6.96
CA SER A 65 3.07 48.29 7.34
C SER A 65 2.01 47.96 6.24
N PRO A 66 1.86 46.72 5.81
CA PRO A 66 0.86 46.35 4.80
C PRO A 66 -0.55 46.70 5.31
N GLN A 67 -1.38 47.28 4.43
CA GLN A 67 -2.80 47.48 4.72
C GLN A 67 -3.50 46.14 4.95
N PRO A 68 -4.53 46.08 5.81
CA PRO A 68 -5.18 44.83 6.14
C PRO A 68 -5.84 44.19 4.90
N LEU A 69 -5.43 43.00 4.55
CA LEU A 69 -6.14 42.13 3.62
C LEU A 69 -7.58 41.92 4.09
N GLU A 70 -8.51 41.85 3.13
CA GLU A 70 -9.95 41.72 3.36
C GLU A 70 -10.30 40.64 4.41
N LYS A 71 -11.33 40.90 5.20
CA LYS A 71 -11.80 40.05 6.32
C LYS A 71 -11.95 38.56 6.00
N SER A 72 -12.12 38.16 4.75
CA SER A 72 -12.25 36.77 4.30
C SER A 72 -10.92 36.00 4.36
N ALA A 73 -9.81 36.62 3.94
CA ALA A 73 -8.49 36.00 3.97
C ALA A 73 -7.93 35.94 5.41
N LEU A 74 -8.26 36.93 6.25
CA LEU A 74 -7.89 36.94 7.67
C LEU A 74 -8.61 35.81 8.44
N SER A 75 -9.89 35.56 8.11
CA SER A 75 -10.65 34.48 8.73
C SER A 75 -10.11 33.08 8.36
N ALA A 76 -9.71 32.86 7.11
CA ALA A 76 -9.09 31.61 6.67
C ALA A 76 -7.71 31.39 7.32
N SER A 77 -6.89 32.43 7.45
CA SER A 77 -5.58 32.36 8.12
C SER A 77 -5.70 32.13 9.63
N ILE A 78 -6.73 32.67 10.29
CA ILE A 78 -7.02 32.45 11.72
C ILE A 78 -7.52 31.01 11.93
N LYS A 79 -8.39 30.48 11.05
CA LYS A 79 -8.87 29.09 11.12
C LYS A 79 -7.74 28.08 10.93
N LEU A 80 -6.82 28.30 10.00
CA LEU A 80 -5.63 27.44 9.82
C LEU A 80 -4.72 27.41 11.07
N LYS A 81 -4.60 28.54 11.81
CA LYS A 81 -3.88 28.58 13.08
C LYS A 81 -4.54 27.73 14.16
N ASN A 82 -5.85 27.63 14.19
CA ASN A 82 -6.56 26.86 15.21
C ASN A 82 -6.30 25.34 15.09
N LEU A 83 -6.33 24.76 13.90
CA LEU A 83 -6.02 23.34 13.69
C LEU A 83 -4.53 23.01 13.86
N SER A 84 -3.62 23.96 13.68
CA SER A 84 -2.19 23.83 13.94
C SER A 84 -1.79 24.09 15.40
N THR A 85 -2.76 24.40 16.28
CA THR A 85 -2.52 24.58 17.71
C THR A 85 -1.90 23.32 18.30
N GLY A 86 -0.77 23.46 19.01
CA GLY A 86 -0.09 22.34 19.66
C GLY A 86 -0.88 21.78 20.84
N MET A 87 -0.81 20.47 21.07
CA MET A 87 -1.52 19.77 22.16
C MET A 87 -1.22 20.35 23.56
N GLN A 88 -0.05 20.96 23.77
CA GLN A 88 0.31 21.62 25.02
C GLN A 88 -0.61 22.80 25.41
N HIS A 89 -1.39 23.33 24.47
CA HIS A 89 -2.31 24.43 24.71
C HIS A 89 -3.71 23.99 25.13
N ILE A 90 -3.97 22.67 25.14
CA ILE A 90 -5.25 22.09 25.55
C ILE A 90 -5.26 21.99 27.10
N LYS A 91 -6.36 22.43 27.69
CA LYS A 91 -6.51 22.40 29.16
C LYS A 91 -6.40 20.99 29.71
N GLY A 92 -5.51 20.78 30.69
CA GLY A 92 -5.27 19.46 31.26
C GLY A 92 -4.18 18.63 30.58
N VAL A 93 -3.59 19.13 29.49
CA VAL A 93 -2.45 18.49 28.82
C VAL A 93 -1.15 19.09 29.34
N GLY A 94 -0.57 18.41 30.34
CA GLY A 94 0.74 18.77 30.88
C GLY A 94 1.89 18.11 30.09
N PRO A 95 3.18 18.45 30.41
CA PRO A 95 4.33 17.96 29.63
C PRO A 95 4.38 16.44 29.41
N LYS A 96 4.06 15.65 30.44
CA LYS A 96 4.02 14.17 30.32
C LYS A 96 2.96 13.66 29.33
N LEU A 97 1.81 14.35 29.23
CA LEU A 97 0.78 13.98 28.26
C LEU A 97 1.17 14.43 26.85
N VAL A 98 1.86 15.57 26.70
CA VAL A 98 2.42 16.00 25.41
C VAL A 98 3.36 14.92 24.85
N GLU A 99 4.32 14.44 25.65
CA GLU A 99 5.23 13.36 25.26
C GLU A 99 4.46 12.05 24.89
N ALA A 100 3.37 11.77 25.60
CA ALA A 100 2.54 10.61 25.29
C ALA A 100 1.79 10.78 23.96
N PHE A 101 1.27 11.98 23.65
CA PHE A 101 0.67 12.28 22.35
C PHE A 101 1.70 12.27 21.22
N GLU A 102 2.91 12.78 21.43
CA GLU A 102 3.99 12.73 20.44
C GLU A 102 4.41 11.29 20.09
N ARG A 103 4.39 10.36 21.05
CA ARG A 103 4.59 8.92 20.78
C ARG A 103 3.48 8.30 19.92
N LEU A 104 2.29 8.89 19.90
CA LEU A 104 1.20 8.56 18.99
C LEU A 104 1.24 9.36 17.68
N ASN A 105 2.35 10.08 17.41
CA ASN A 105 2.52 11.01 16.28
C ASN A 105 1.49 12.15 16.24
N ILE A 106 1.00 12.58 17.41
CA ILE A 106 0.04 13.67 17.54
C ILE A 106 0.75 14.87 18.19
N LYS A 107 0.94 15.94 17.42
CA LYS A 107 1.56 17.19 17.85
C LYS A 107 0.54 18.33 17.90
N THR A 108 -0.46 18.27 17.00
CA THR A 108 -1.43 19.34 16.79
C THR A 108 -2.86 18.87 17.06
N VAL A 109 -3.73 19.82 17.31
CA VAL A 109 -5.18 19.59 17.43
C VAL A 109 -5.78 18.99 16.15
N GLY A 110 -5.30 19.43 14.97
CA GLY A 110 -5.74 18.88 13.70
C GLY A 110 -5.41 17.39 13.54
N GLU A 111 -4.23 16.96 14.00
CA GLU A 111 -3.86 15.54 14.02
C GLU A 111 -4.69 14.75 15.02
N ALA A 112 -4.96 15.32 16.20
CA ALA A 112 -5.81 14.70 17.21
C ALA A 112 -7.24 14.44 16.71
N LEU A 113 -7.85 15.39 15.99
CA LEU A 113 -9.20 15.23 15.43
C LEU A 113 -9.35 14.03 14.49
N PHE A 114 -8.26 13.59 13.83
CA PHE A 114 -8.28 12.44 12.95
C PHE A 114 -7.76 11.15 13.61
N LEU A 115 -7.42 11.18 14.92
CA LEU A 115 -7.17 9.97 15.70
C LEU A 115 -8.52 9.37 16.15
N LEU A 116 -9.15 8.58 15.28
CA LEU A 116 -10.42 7.95 15.60
C LEU A 116 -10.29 6.85 16.67
N PRO A 117 -11.37 6.56 17.43
CA PRO A 117 -11.40 5.43 18.35
C PRO A 117 -11.22 4.08 17.61
N ASN A 118 -10.52 3.14 18.23
CA ASN A 118 -10.38 1.77 17.72
C ASN A 118 -11.67 0.96 17.84
N ARG A 119 -12.45 1.22 18.88
CA ARG A 119 -13.75 0.60 19.17
C ARG A 119 -14.57 1.47 20.09
N TYR A 120 -15.82 1.07 20.30
CA TYR A 120 -16.74 1.74 21.21
C TYR A 120 -17.32 0.76 22.22
N GLU A 121 -17.59 1.24 23.43
CA GLU A 121 -18.20 0.50 24.51
C GLU A 121 -19.56 1.11 24.84
N ASP A 122 -20.56 0.25 25.05
CA ASP A 122 -21.90 0.67 25.43
C ASP A 122 -21.95 0.89 26.96
N ARG A 123 -21.90 2.13 27.39
CA ARG A 123 -22.01 2.52 28.80
C ARG A 123 -23.28 3.33 29.08
N ARG A 124 -24.34 3.14 28.27
CA ARG A 124 -25.62 3.83 28.39
C ARG A 124 -26.38 3.41 29.64
N GLU A 125 -26.33 2.13 30.00
CA GLU A 125 -27.02 1.56 31.13
C GLU A 125 -26.10 0.79 32.05
N LEU A 126 -26.36 0.86 33.37
CA LEU A 126 -25.72 0.00 34.35
C LEU A 126 -26.42 -1.35 34.37
N ARG A 127 -25.66 -2.43 34.27
CA ARG A 127 -26.18 -3.78 34.32
C ARG A 127 -26.18 -4.35 35.73
N GLU A 128 -27.16 -5.19 36.02
CA GLU A 128 -27.14 -6.04 37.22
C GLU A 128 -25.99 -7.07 37.11
N VAL A 129 -25.33 -7.38 38.21
CA VAL A 129 -24.22 -8.36 38.23
C VAL A 129 -24.69 -9.74 37.77
N SER A 130 -25.95 -10.10 38.01
CA SER A 130 -26.56 -11.35 37.52
C SER A 130 -26.63 -11.44 35.97
N ARG A 131 -26.70 -10.29 35.29
CA ARG A 131 -26.87 -10.17 33.84
C ARG A 131 -25.61 -9.83 33.05
N LEU A 132 -24.45 -9.81 33.71
CA LEU A 132 -23.15 -9.56 33.02
C LEU A 132 -22.90 -10.64 31.97
N ARG A 133 -22.51 -10.22 30.74
CA ARG A 133 -22.30 -11.12 29.60
C ARG A 133 -20.82 -11.44 29.42
N PRO A 134 -20.41 -12.71 29.47
CA PRO A 134 -19.03 -13.10 29.16
C PRO A 134 -18.62 -12.67 27.75
N GLY A 135 -17.38 -12.22 27.60
CA GLY A 135 -16.83 -11.74 26.33
C GLY A 135 -17.20 -10.30 25.97
N HIS A 136 -17.90 -9.59 26.85
CA HIS A 136 -18.29 -8.19 26.65
C HIS A 136 -17.71 -7.29 27.74
N THR A 137 -17.42 -6.05 27.41
CA THR A 137 -17.13 -5.00 28.38
C THR A 137 -18.44 -4.51 28.95
N GLU A 138 -18.64 -4.64 30.26
CA GLU A 138 -19.88 -4.29 30.94
C GLU A 138 -19.63 -3.22 32.00
N VAL A 139 -20.65 -2.43 32.29
CA VAL A 139 -20.65 -1.41 33.34
C VAL A 139 -21.75 -1.76 34.36
N PHE A 140 -21.36 -1.82 35.63
CA PHE A 140 -22.27 -2.20 36.71
C PHE A 140 -21.92 -1.50 38.00
N GLU A 141 -22.91 -1.33 38.83
CA GLU A 141 -22.73 -0.89 40.21
C GLU A 141 -22.59 -2.09 41.14
N ALA A 142 -21.69 -2.03 42.09
CA ALA A 142 -21.60 -3.05 43.11
C ALA A 142 -20.93 -2.50 44.38
N VAL A 143 -21.06 -3.29 45.46
CA VAL A 143 -20.43 -3.06 46.76
C VAL A 143 -19.29 -4.09 46.94
N VAL A 144 -18.16 -3.65 47.48
CA VAL A 144 -17.06 -4.55 47.85
C VAL A 144 -17.51 -5.45 49.01
N ILE A 145 -17.50 -6.75 48.80
CA ILE A 145 -17.84 -7.75 49.79
C ILE A 145 -16.59 -8.22 50.55
N SER A 146 -15.55 -8.57 49.80
CA SER A 146 -14.28 -9.03 50.38
C SER A 146 -13.10 -8.68 49.48
N ALA A 147 -11.94 -8.52 50.07
CA ALA A 147 -10.70 -8.21 49.33
C ALA A 147 -9.55 -8.98 49.96
N THR A 148 -8.90 -9.85 49.18
CA THR A 148 -7.87 -10.78 49.65
C THR A 148 -6.70 -10.89 48.66
N VAL A 149 -5.51 -11.24 49.21
CA VAL A 149 -4.37 -11.67 48.38
C VAL A 149 -4.43 -13.18 48.22
N SER A 150 -4.57 -13.67 47.00
CA SER A 150 -4.57 -15.09 46.68
C SER A 150 -3.36 -15.44 45.79
N SER A 151 -3.13 -16.71 45.57
CA SER A 151 -2.08 -17.19 44.65
C SER A 151 -2.71 -18.04 43.55
N THR A 152 -2.28 -17.81 42.31
CA THR A 152 -2.68 -18.67 41.17
C THR A 152 -2.09 -20.08 41.31
N ARG A 153 -2.61 -21.06 40.56
CA ARG A 153 -2.04 -22.44 40.50
C ARG A 153 -0.55 -22.45 40.10
N GLY A 154 -0.04 -21.39 39.44
CA GLY A 154 1.38 -21.24 39.09
C GLY A 154 2.20 -20.43 40.08
N GLY A 155 1.72 -20.18 41.32
CA GLY A 155 2.45 -19.53 42.41
C GLY A 155 2.54 -17.99 42.30
N ARG A 156 1.96 -17.36 41.28
CA ARG A 156 1.92 -15.89 41.15
C ARG A 156 0.88 -15.30 42.09
N LYS A 157 1.26 -14.25 42.82
CA LYS A 157 0.33 -13.50 43.69
C LYS A 157 -0.65 -12.70 42.84
N GLN A 158 -1.93 -12.73 43.22
CA GLN A 158 -2.98 -11.89 42.68
C GLN A 158 -3.76 -11.23 43.81
N TYR A 159 -4.28 -10.04 43.55
CA TYR A 159 -5.24 -9.39 44.43
C TYR A 159 -6.64 -9.67 43.90
N GLU A 160 -7.48 -10.25 44.74
CA GLU A 160 -8.84 -10.65 44.37
C GLU A 160 -9.84 -9.89 45.24
N VAL A 161 -10.80 -9.26 44.61
CA VAL A 161 -11.89 -8.53 45.26
C VAL A 161 -13.21 -9.11 44.77
N VAL A 162 -14.05 -9.52 45.67
CA VAL A 162 -15.41 -9.96 45.34
C VAL A 162 -16.34 -8.76 45.57
N VAL A 163 -17.11 -8.44 44.52
CA VAL A 163 -18.13 -7.38 44.56
C VAL A 163 -19.49 -7.93 44.20
N GLY A 164 -20.55 -7.30 44.67
CA GLY A 164 -21.90 -7.73 44.37
C GLY A 164 -22.93 -6.58 44.56
N ASP A 165 -24.08 -6.72 43.91
CA ASP A 165 -25.19 -5.77 43.93
C ASP A 165 -26.42 -6.34 44.61
N GLY A 166 -26.33 -7.52 45.26
CA GLY A 166 -27.43 -8.28 45.84
C GLY A 166 -28.08 -9.26 44.87
N THR A 167 -27.92 -9.15 43.58
CA THR A 167 -28.44 -10.11 42.59
C THR A 167 -27.47 -11.27 42.32
N ALA A 168 -26.15 -10.97 42.30
CA ALA A 168 -25.05 -11.92 42.13
C ALA A 168 -23.73 -11.33 42.61
N THR A 169 -22.62 -12.11 42.45
CA THR A 169 -21.28 -11.67 42.76
C THR A 169 -20.36 -11.89 41.57
N VAL A 170 -19.31 -11.05 41.45
CA VAL A 170 -18.26 -11.17 40.45
C VAL A 170 -16.90 -10.92 41.09
N SER A 171 -15.86 -11.67 40.64
CA SER A 171 -14.49 -11.50 41.15
C SER A 171 -13.69 -10.56 40.28
N LEU A 172 -13.10 -9.55 40.88
CA LEU A 172 -12.19 -8.59 40.25
C LEU A 172 -10.75 -8.99 40.59
N LYS A 173 -9.84 -9.10 39.58
CA LYS A 173 -8.49 -9.60 39.76
C LYS A 173 -7.42 -8.69 39.23
N TRP A 174 -6.32 -8.53 39.99
CA TRP A 174 -5.13 -7.78 39.60
C TRP A 174 -3.89 -8.65 39.75
N PHE A 175 -3.05 -8.74 38.73
CA PHE A 175 -1.82 -9.53 38.71
C PHE A 175 -0.57 -8.70 38.99
N ASN A 176 -0.65 -7.39 38.79
CA ASN A 176 0.38 -6.42 39.14
C ASN A 176 -0.25 -5.35 40.03
N PHE A 177 0.10 -5.36 41.34
CA PHE A 177 -0.57 -4.51 42.31
C PHE A 177 0.33 -4.12 43.48
N ASN A 178 0.04 -2.93 44.08
CA ASN A 178 0.61 -2.52 45.32
C ASN A 178 -0.36 -2.92 46.45
N ALA A 179 0.01 -3.91 47.24
CA ALA A 179 -0.87 -4.47 48.28
C ALA A 179 -1.31 -3.48 49.35
N VAL A 180 -0.45 -2.53 49.73
CA VAL A 180 -0.75 -1.50 50.75
C VAL A 180 -1.81 -0.53 50.22
N TRP A 181 -1.64 -0.07 48.99
CA TRP A 181 -2.59 0.85 48.36
C TRP A 181 -3.93 0.12 48.07
N MET A 182 -3.88 -1.10 47.56
CA MET A 182 -5.09 -1.89 47.25
C MET A 182 -5.91 -2.14 48.50
N LYS A 183 -5.27 -2.53 49.62
CA LYS A 183 -5.98 -2.73 50.90
C LYS A 183 -6.66 -1.46 51.43
N LYS A 184 -6.07 -0.30 51.18
CA LYS A 184 -6.68 1.00 51.58
C LYS A 184 -7.81 1.39 50.64
N ALA A 185 -7.68 1.11 49.34
CA ALA A 185 -8.66 1.49 48.32
C ALA A 185 -9.87 0.56 48.27
N TRP A 186 -9.69 -0.75 48.58
CA TRP A 186 -10.67 -1.82 48.36
C TRP A 186 -11.11 -2.47 49.69
N HIS A 187 -11.76 -1.69 50.54
CA HIS A 187 -12.29 -2.24 51.81
C HIS A 187 -13.75 -2.65 51.67
N PRO A 188 -14.22 -3.68 52.41
CA PRO A 188 -15.60 -4.10 52.43
C PRO A 188 -16.57 -2.95 52.72
N GLY A 189 -17.74 -2.98 52.06
CA GLY A 189 -18.77 -1.93 52.21
C GLY A 189 -18.57 -0.72 51.27
N ARG A 190 -17.44 -0.61 50.54
CA ARG A 190 -17.22 0.48 49.61
C ARG A 190 -18.01 0.26 48.34
N ARG A 191 -18.75 1.29 47.88
CA ARG A 191 -19.62 1.27 46.72
C ARG A 191 -18.92 1.92 45.53
N GLY A 192 -19.08 1.38 44.32
CA GLY A 192 -18.50 1.93 43.09
C GLY A 192 -19.17 1.48 41.82
N ILE A 193 -18.92 2.23 40.73
CA ILE A 193 -19.22 1.83 39.36
C ILE A 193 -17.97 1.14 38.82
N PHE A 194 -18.14 -0.07 38.30
CA PHE A 194 -17.08 -0.91 37.76
C PHE A 194 -17.28 -1.08 36.28
N THR A 195 -16.18 -1.02 35.53
CA THR A 195 -16.17 -1.25 34.09
C THR A 195 -15.04 -2.21 33.73
N GLY A 196 -15.33 -3.24 32.94
CA GLY A 196 -14.30 -4.15 32.45
C GLY A 196 -14.82 -5.34 31.67
N ASP A 197 -13.90 -6.07 31.05
CA ASP A 197 -14.20 -7.24 30.22
C ASP A 197 -14.56 -8.43 31.11
N VAL A 198 -15.77 -8.95 30.96
CA VAL A 198 -16.27 -10.09 31.71
C VAL A 198 -15.73 -11.38 31.14
N ASN A 199 -14.88 -12.07 31.89
CA ASN A 199 -14.39 -13.39 31.56
C ASN A 199 -15.20 -14.46 32.32
N GLN A 200 -15.30 -15.65 31.74
CA GLN A 200 -15.95 -16.79 32.39
C GLN A 200 -14.97 -17.95 32.56
N PHE A 201 -14.82 -18.37 33.80
CA PHE A 201 -14.05 -19.57 34.15
C PHE A 201 -14.96 -20.57 34.87
N GLY A 202 -15.39 -21.60 34.14
CA GLY A 202 -16.42 -22.54 34.64
C GLY A 202 -17.74 -21.80 34.88
N TYR A 203 -18.20 -21.78 36.12
CA TYR A 203 -19.42 -21.08 36.54
C TYR A 203 -19.17 -19.68 37.13
N HIS A 204 -17.90 -19.30 37.30
CA HIS A 204 -17.53 -18.00 37.89
C HIS A 204 -17.24 -16.95 36.82
N ARG A 205 -17.78 -15.75 37.02
CA ARG A 205 -17.45 -14.56 36.24
C ARG A 205 -16.33 -13.82 36.92
N GLU A 206 -15.36 -13.37 36.15
CA GLU A 206 -14.25 -12.56 36.65
C GLU A 206 -13.90 -11.44 35.69
N ILE A 207 -13.38 -10.34 36.25
CA ILE A 207 -12.96 -9.17 35.49
C ILE A 207 -11.52 -8.87 35.90
N HIS A 208 -10.62 -8.72 34.89
CA HIS A 208 -9.25 -8.41 35.14
C HIS A 208 -8.99 -6.91 35.00
N HIS A 209 -8.32 -6.31 35.99
CA HIS A 209 -7.95 -4.89 36.00
C HIS A 209 -9.10 -3.94 35.63
N PRO A 210 -10.30 -4.01 36.29
CA PRO A 210 -11.41 -3.12 35.97
C PRO A 210 -11.08 -1.65 36.24
N GLU A 211 -11.70 -0.76 35.47
CA GLU A 211 -11.84 0.65 35.85
C GLU A 211 -12.83 0.77 37.01
N VAL A 212 -12.57 1.67 37.95
CA VAL A 212 -13.48 1.92 39.07
C VAL A 212 -13.68 3.41 39.32
N GLU A 213 -14.94 3.82 39.47
CA GLU A 213 -15.33 5.14 39.99
C GLU A 213 -16.03 4.93 41.35
N TRP A 214 -15.41 5.46 42.41
CA TRP A 214 -15.95 5.30 43.76
C TRP A 214 -17.11 6.25 44.04
N ILE A 215 -18.16 5.72 44.63
CA ILE A 215 -19.37 6.45 45.01
C ILE A 215 -19.33 6.74 46.52
N GLY A 216 -19.69 7.93 46.95
CA GLY A 216 -19.86 8.28 48.37
C GLY A 216 -21.06 7.51 48.97
N ALA A 217 -21.04 7.30 50.30
CA ALA A 217 -22.05 6.46 50.98
C ALA A 217 -23.50 6.95 50.79
N GLU A 218 -23.75 8.25 50.64
CA GLU A 218 -25.04 8.87 50.43
C GLU A 218 -25.21 9.50 49.03
N GLU A 219 -24.28 9.19 48.13
CA GLU A 219 -24.23 9.81 46.80
C GLU A 219 -25.12 9.09 45.82
N ASP A 220 -25.92 9.84 45.07
CA ASP A 220 -26.73 9.29 43.98
C ASP A 220 -25.91 8.93 42.74
N ILE A 221 -26.15 7.77 42.16
CA ILE A 221 -25.48 7.27 40.96
C ILE A 221 -25.65 8.24 39.78
N ALA A 222 -26.87 8.78 39.61
CA ALA A 222 -27.11 9.72 38.53
C ALA A 222 -26.24 10.98 38.65
N ALA A 223 -26.00 11.46 39.89
CA ALA A 223 -25.14 12.58 40.14
C ALA A 223 -23.63 12.25 39.84
N VAL A 224 -23.17 11.01 40.14
CA VAL A 224 -21.82 10.56 39.81
C VAL A 224 -21.65 10.42 38.30
N MET A 225 -22.60 9.82 37.60
CA MET A 225 -22.59 9.72 36.13
C MET A 225 -22.61 11.08 35.44
N ALA A 226 -23.37 12.04 35.99
CA ALA A 226 -23.45 13.40 35.47
C ALA A 226 -22.14 14.21 35.64
N ARG A 227 -21.27 13.84 36.58
CA ARG A 227 -19.94 14.48 36.76
C ARG A 227 -18.94 14.16 35.64
N ASP A 228 -19.09 12.97 35.05
CA ASP A 228 -18.22 12.52 33.94
C ASP A 228 -19.04 12.09 32.72
N PRO A 229 -19.71 13.05 32.05
CA PRO A 229 -20.55 12.77 30.89
C PRO A 229 -19.73 12.28 29.67
N ALA A 230 -18.41 12.29 29.74
CA ALA A 230 -17.54 11.71 28.72
C ALA A 230 -17.35 10.19 28.89
N THR A 231 -17.70 9.64 30.07
CA THR A 231 -17.45 8.22 30.41
C THR A 231 -18.69 7.42 30.69
N TYR A 232 -19.79 8.03 31.14
CA TYR A 232 -21.01 7.33 31.56
C TYR A 232 -22.26 7.85 30.86
N GLY A 233 -23.30 7.02 30.81
CA GLY A 233 -24.61 7.36 30.26
C GLY A 233 -24.62 7.50 28.73
N ARG A 234 -23.62 6.98 28.04
CA ARG A 234 -23.46 7.09 26.59
C ARG A 234 -22.64 5.96 25.98
N ILE A 235 -22.53 5.95 24.68
CA ILE A 235 -21.53 5.16 23.94
C ILE A 235 -20.19 5.87 24.11
N VAL A 236 -19.17 5.12 24.52
CA VAL A 236 -17.88 5.66 24.94
C VAL A 236 -16.78 5.20 24.00
N PRO A 237 -15.96 6.13 23.47
CA PRO A 237 -14.84 5.78 22.60
C PRO A 237 -13.69 5.14 23.39
N VAL A 238 -13.02 4.17 22.73
CA VAL A 238 -11.78 3.56 23.20
C VAL A 238 -10.68 3.88 22.20
N TYR A 239 -9.76 4.74 22.62
CA TYR A 239 -8.65 5.22 21.79
C TYR A 239 -7.42 4.32 21.90
N PRO A 240 -6.51 4.35 20.91
CA PRO A 240 -5.18 3.78 21.06
C PRO A 240 -4.43 4.51 22.19
N LEU A 241 -3.68 3.75 22.97
CA LEU A 241 -2.92 4.28 24.12
C LEU A 241 -1.43 4.01 23.96
N THR A 242 -0.65 4.80 24.69
CA THR A 242 0.79 4.60 24.89
C THR A 242 1.12 4.65 26.38
N GLU A 243 2.36 4.32 26.75
CA GLU A 243 2.80 4.33 28.14
C GLU A 243 2.57 5.70 28.80
N GLY A 244 1.93 5.69 29.95
CA GLY A 244 1.60 6.89 30.72
C GLY A 244 0.31 7.61 30.31
N LEU A 245 -0.43 7.12 29.30
CA LEU A 245 -1.73 7.65 28.88
C LEU A 245 -2.85 6.65 29.25
N HIS A 246 -3.89 7.13 29.93
CA HIS A 246 -5.04 6.33 30.34
C HIS A 246 -6.30 6.74 29.58
N GLN A 247 -7.23 5.79 29.32
CA GLN A 247 -8.47 6.03 28.56
C GLN A 247 -9.28 7.22 29.09
N LYS A 248 -9.43 7.36 30.41
CA LYS A 248 -10.17 8.46 31.02
C LYS A 248 -9.56 9.83 30.65
N ALA A 249 -8.23 9.97 30.78
CA ALA A 249 -7.52 11.21 30.40
C ALA A 249 -7.64 11.49 28.91
N MET A 250 -7.47 10.45 28.07
CA MET A 250 -7.60 10.54 26.63
C MET A 250 -9.00 11.01 26.21
N ARG A 251 -10.07 10.41 26.73
CA ARG A 251 -11.46 10.82 26.46
C ARG A 251 -11.72 12.29 26.79
N HIS A 252 -11.24 12.76 27.96
CA HIS A 252 -11.41 14.16 28.36
C HIS A 252 -10.72 15.14 27.44
N VAL A 253 -9.47 14.84 27.06
CA VAL A 253 -8.72 15.69 26.13
C VAL A 253 -9.40 15.69 24.77
N MET A 254 -9.77 14.51 24.24
CA MET A 254 -10.43 14.38 22.94
C MET A 254 -11.80 15.06 22.92
N LYS A 255 -12.56 15.01 24.03
CA LYS A 255 -13.84 15.73 24.14
C LYS A 255 -13.64 17.24 24.00
N GLN A 256 -12.63 17.81 24.67
CA GLN A 256 -12.32 19.23 24.54
C GLN A 256 -11.87 19.60 23.11
N VAL A 257 -11.02 18.75 22.51
CA VAL A 257 -10.52 18.97 21.16
C VAL A 257 -11.68 18.95 20.15
N VAL A 258 -12.55 17.94 20.21
CA VAL A 258 -13.69 17.80 19.30
C VAL A 258 -14.71 18.93 19.48
N ASP A 259 -15.06 19.26 20.74
CA ASP A 259 -16.04 20.32 21.01
C ASP A 259 -15.56 21.70 20.56
N SER A 260 -14.23 21.98 20.70
CA SER A 260 -13.69 23.30 20.42
C SER A 260 -13.24 23.48 18.96
N PHE A 261 -12.80 22.43 18.28
CA PHE A 261 -12.10 22.57 17.01
C PHE A 261 -12.70 21.76 15.85
N ALA A 262 -13.61 20.80 16.08
CA ALA A 262 -14.22 20.06 14.98
C ALA A 262 -14.96 20.97 13.99
N GLY A 263 -15.52 22.10 14.48
CA GLY A 263 -16.19 23.11 13.66
C GLY A 263 -15.27 23.85 12.68
N ASP A 264 -13.96 23.82 12.91
CA ASP A 264 -12.97 24.46 12.04
C ASP A 264 -12.49 23.56 10.91
N VAL A 265 -12.94 22.30 10.87
CA VAL A 265 -12.63 21.37 9.79
C VAL A 265 -13.66 21.55 8.67
N GLU A 266 -13.21 22.02 7.52
CA GLU A 266 -14.04 22.23 6.34
C GLU A 266 -13.68 21.22 5.23
N SER A 267 -14.69 20.80 4.46
CA SER A 267 -14.53 20.16 3.17
C SER A 267 -15.03 21.10 2.09
N TYR A 268 -14.35 21.10 0.96
CA TYR A 268 -14.73 21.94 -0.19
C TYR A 268 -15.31 21.09 -1.33
N ILE A 269 -15.72 19.85 -1.03
CA ILE A 269 -16.48 19.02 -1.96
C ILE A 269 -17.82 19.72 -2.24
N ASN A 270 -18.21 19.80 -3.50
CA ASN A 270 -19.39 20.52 -3.89
C ASN A 270 -20.69 19.86 -3.39
N ASP A 271 -21.76 20.65 -3.22
CA ASP A 271 -23.05 20.20 -2.69
C ASP A 271 -23.71 19.10 -3.53
N GLU A 272 -23.42 19.03 -4.83
CA GLU A 272 -23.98 18.00 -5.71
C GLU A 272 -23.42 16.62 -5.35
N ILE A 273 -22.12 16.52 -5.12
CA ILE A 273 -21.46 15.28 -4.69
C ILE A 273 -21.90 14.91 -3.28
N LEU A 274 -21.95 15.91 -2.35
CA LEU A 274 -22.40 15.67 -0.98
C LEU A 274 -23.80 15.05 -0.95
N LYS A 275 -24.75 15.60 -1.73
CA LYS A 275 -26.13 15.09 -1.80
C LYS A 275 -26.20 13.71 -2.47
N ARG A 276 -25.46 13.49 -3.56
CA ARG A 276 -25.47 12.22 -4.31
C ARG A 276 -25.01 11.04 -3.47
N HIS A 277 -24.00 11.27 -2.65
CA HIS A 277 -23.41 10.23 -1.78
C HIS A 277 -23.90 10.29 -0.34
N HIS A 278 -24.89 11.13 -0.03
CA HIS A 278 -25.42 11.32 1.32
C HIS A 278 -24.33 11.61 2.36
N LEU A 279 -23.32 12.42 1.97
CA LEU A 279 -22.24 12.80 2.86
C LEU A 279 -22.74 13.83 3.88
N ILE A 280 -22.31 13.68 5.12
CA ILE A 280 -22.55 14.68 6.16
C ILE A 280 -21.32 15.59 6.29
N PRO A 281 -21.48 16.85 6.78
CA PRO A 281 -20.37 17.78 6.97
C PRO A 281 -19.26 17.17 7.83
N LEU A 282 -17.99 17.41 7.49
CA LEU A 282 -16.84 16.82 8.22
C LEU A 282 -16.85 17.14 9.71
N ALA A 283 -17.24 18.36 10.07
CA ALA A 283 -17.37 18.76 11.48
C ALA A 283 -18.37 17.89 12.26
N GLU A 284 -19.48 17.51 11.62
CA GLU A 284 -20.49 16.61 12.17
C GLU A 284 -19.99 15.17 12.17
N ALA A 285 -19.38 14.72 11.06
CA ALA A 285 -18.79 13.40 10.95
C ALA A 285 -17.73 13.14 12.03
N LEU A 286 -16.86 14.11 12.31
CA LEU A 286 -15.87 14.02 13.38
C LEU A 286 -16.53 13.93 14.76
N ARG A 287 -17.56 14.75 15.04
CA ARG A 287 -18.27 14.68 16.31
C ARG A 287 -18.93 13.32 16.52
N GLU A 288 -19.63 12.80 15.50
CA GLU A 288 -20.29 11.50 15.56
C GLU A 288 -19.27 10.34 15.61
N ALA A 289 -18.14 10.43 14.91
CA ALA A 289 -17.11 9.40 14.96
C ALA A 289 -16.40 9.36 16.33
N HIS A 290 -16.22 10.50 17.02
CA HIS A 290 -15.62 10.52 18.35
C HIS A 290 -16.60 10.23 19.47
N PHE A 291 -17.79 10.81 19.40
CA PHE A 291 -18.80 10.74 20.44
C PHE A 291 -20.18 10.50 19.83
N PRO A 292 -20.47 9.24 19.44
CA PRO A 292 -21.74 8.88 18.80
C PRO A 292 -22.95 9.26 19.62
N SER A 293 -24.09 9.47 18.94
CA SER A 293 -25.39 9.70 19.57
C SER A 293 -25.84 8.50 20.42
N ALA A 294 -26.75 8.74 21.35
CA ALA A 294 -27.26 7.68 22.22
C ALA A 294 -28.04 6.61 21.47
N GLU A 295 -28.63 6.93 20.31
CA GLU A 295 -29.40 6.03 19.47
C GLU A 295 -28.55 5.21 18.49
N ALA A 296 -27.23 5.48 18.44
CA ALA A 296 -26.37 4.84 17.47
C ALA A 296 -26.27 3.31 17.65
N ASP A 297 -26.24 2.60 16.52
CA ASP A 297 -26.10 1.14 16.48
C ASP A 297 -24.64 0.73 16.73
N MET A 298 -24.41 0.00 17.82
CA MET A 298 -23.11 -0.48 18.25
C MET A 298 -22.40 -1.35 17.20
N ALA A 299 -23.15 -2.18 16.46
CA ALA A 299 -22.57 -3.03 15.42
C ALA A 299 -22.04 -2.19 14.25
N ARG A 300 -22.82 -1.21 13.81
CA ARG A 300 -22.43 -0.31 12.71
C ARG A 300 -21.28 0.60 13.09
N ILE A 301 -21.24 1.10 14.31
CA ILE A 301 -20.14 1.96 14.77
C ILE A 301 -18.85 1.16 14.83
N ASN A 302 -18.86 -0.01 15.46
CA ASN A 302 -17.67 -0.85 15.61
C ASN A 302 -17.19 -1.47 14.29
N SER A 303 -18.06 -1.62 13.30
CA SER A 303 -17.67 -2.03 11.94
C SER A 303 -17.20 -0.88 11.06
N GLY A 304 -17.28 0.39 11.51
CA GLY A 304 -16.94 1.56 10.71
C GLY A 304 -17.92 1.84 9.56
N SER A 305 -19.16 1.34 9.64
CA SER A 305 -20.18 1.45 8.57
C SER A 305 -21.24 2.54 8.82
N THR A 306 -20.90 3.56 9.59
CA THR A 306 -21.78 4.71 9.85
C THR A 306 -21.64 5.77 8.76
N PRO A 307 -22.63 6.66 8.56
CA PRO A 307 -22.51 7.81 7.66
C PRO A 307 -21.32 8.71 7.99
N ALA A 308 -20.97 8.83 9.27
CA ALA A 308 -19.82 9.59 9.72
C ALA A 308 -18.49 8.99 9.19
N HIS A 309 -18.26 7.70 9.39
CA HIS A 309 -17.08 7.01 8.84
C HIS A 309 -17.05 7.09 7.33
N TYR A 310 -18.17 6.84 6.66
CA TYR A 310 -18.27 6.94 5.20
C TYR A 310 -17.85 8.32 4.69
N SER A 311 -18.33 9.41 5.32
CA SER A 311 -18.02 10.77 4.89
C SER A 311 -16.55 11.12 5.11
N LEU A 312 -15.94 10.72 6.25
CA LEU A 312 -14.52 10.94 6.53
C LEU A 312 -13.62 10.19 5.53
N VAL A 313 -13.95 8.93 5.25
CA VAL A 313 -13.21 8.09 4.30
C VAL A 313 -13.35 8.62 2.87
N PHE A 314 -14.58 8.98 2.47
CA PHE A 314 -14.84 9.54 1.14
C PHE A 314 -14.07 10.84 0.92
N ASP A 315 -14.08 11.75 1.88
CA ASP A 315 -13.33 13.02 1.79
C ASP A 315 -11.83 12.77 1.60
N GLU A 316 -11.24 11.85 2.35
CA GLU A 316 -9.81 11.56 2.24
C GLU A 316 -9.45 10.96 0.88
N PHE A 317 -10.23 10.01 0.40
CA PHE A 317 -10.02 9.40 -0.92
C PHE A 317 -10.31 10.37 -2.07
N PHE A 318 -11.35 11.20 -1.95
CA PHE A 318 -11.71 12.14 -3.00
C PHE A 318 -10.57 13.11 -3.32
N TYR A 319 -9.93 13.68 -2.30
CA TYR A 319 -8.80 14.59 -2.51
C TYR A 319 -7.56 13.87 -3.07
N LEU A 320 -7.31 12.63 -2.68
CA LEU A 320 -6.25 11.83 -3.28
C LEU A 320 -6.53 11.58 -4.78
N GLU A 321 -7.72 11.09 -5.08
CA GLU A 321 -8.13 10.76 -6.45
C GLU A 321 -8.24 12.00 -7.33
N LEU A 322 -8.60 13.15 -6.76
CA LEU A 322 -8.59 14.42 -7.44
C LEU A 322 -7.17 14.81 -7.91
N GLY A 323 -6.19 14.63 -7.03
CA GLY A 323 -4.79 14.85 -7.38
C GLY A 323 -4.29 13.90 -8.47
N LEU A 324 -4.68 12.62 -8.41
CA LEU A 324 -4.36 11.63 -9.44
C LEU A 324 -5.06 11.93 -10.78
N ALA A 325 -6.32 12.37 -10.73
CA ALA A 325 -7.06 12.78 -11.94
C ALA A 325 -6.42 13.98 -12.65
N LEU A 326 -6.01 15.00 -11.89
CA LEU A 326 -5.29 16.17 -12.43
C LEU A 326 -3.96 15.77 -13.05
N LYS A 327 -3.20 14.89 -12.38
CA LYS A 327 -1.94 14.37 -12.90
C LYS A 327 -2.15 13.60 -14.21
N ARG A 328 -3.15 12.70 -14.23
CA ARG A 328 -3.50 11.97 -15.46
C ARG A 328 -3.92 12.91 -16.59
N ARG A 329 -4.68 13.96 -16.28
CA ARG A 329 -5.04 14.99 -17.26
C ARG A 329 -3.81 15.68 -17.84
N GLY A 330 -2.77 15.92 -17.05
CA GLY A 330 -1.49 16.44 -17.53
C GLY A 330 -0.90 15.58 -18.67
N PHE A 331 -0.95 14.26 -18.55
CA PHE A 331 -0.49 13.35 -19.61
C PHE A 331 -1.38 13.38 -20.87
N THR A 332 -2.70 13.55 -20.73
CA THR A 332 -3.60 13.65 -21.90
C THR A 332 -3.50 14.99 -22.66
N LEU A 333 -2.77 15.97 -22.13
CA LEU A 333 -2.44 17.22 -22.83
C LEU A 333 -1.16 17.11 -23.66
N GLU A 334 -0.36 16.06 -23.49
CA GLU A 334 0.81 15.79 -24.32
C GLU A 334 0.35 15.18 -25.65
N GLU A 335 0.89 15.66 -26.76
CA GLU A 335 0.66 15.04 -28.06
C GLU A 335 1.36 13.68 -28.11
N GLY A 336 0.61 12.64 -28.44
CA GLY A 336 1.06 11.27 -28.60
C GLY A 336 0.95 10.78 -30.04
N ILE A 337 1.35 9.54 -30.28
CA ILE A 337 1.22 8.90 -31.58
C ILE A 337 -0.18 8.25 -31.65
N ALA A 338 -1.06 8.77 -32.52
CA ALA A 338 -2.33 8.10 -32.80
C ALA A 338 -2.09 6.97 -33.81
N PHE A 339 -2.14 5.72 -33.33
CA PHE A 339 -1.89 4.55 -34.16
C PHE A 339 -3.13 4.17 -34.99
N GLU A 340 -2.91 3.79 -36.24
CA GLU A 340 -3.94 3.16 -37.07
C GLU A 340 -3.89 1.65 -36.95
N VAL A 341 -5.04 1.01 -36.71
CA VAL A 341 -5.13 -0.45 -36.53
C VAL A 341 -5.61 -1.10 -37.82
N ASN A 342 -4.68 -1.43 -38.69
CA ASN A 342 -4.94 -2.00 -40.02
C ASN A 342 -5.02 -3.54 -40.01
N HIS A 343 -4.59 -4.16 -38.90
CA HIS A 343 -4.54 -5.61 -38.73
C HIS A 343 -3.58 -6.34 -39.68
N THR A 344 -2.56 -5.67 -40.18
CA THR A 344 -1.56 -6.24 -41.11
C THR A 344 -0.84 -7.45 -40.52
N TYR A 345 -0.45 -7.37 -39.25
CA TYR A 345 0.26 -8.44 -38.54
C TYR A 345 -0.64 -9.17 -37.52
N THR A 346 -1.59 -8.48 -36.90
CA THR A 346 -2.39 -9.06 -35.81
C THR A 346 -3.36 -10.13 -36.30
N LYS A 347 -4.02 -9.98 -37.47
CA LYS A 347 -4.88 -11.04 -38.05
C LYS A 347 -4.10 -12.26 -38.49
N PRO A 348 -2.96 -12.16 -39.21
CA PRO A 348 -2.12 -13.32 -39.50
C PRO A 348 -1.62 -14.04 -38.25
N LEU A 349 -1.17 -13.28 -37.21
CA LEU A 349 -0.78 -13.90 -35.93
C LEU A 349 -1.90 -14.74 -35.33
N LEU A 350 -3.13 -14.23 -35.27
CA LEU A 350 -4.28 -14.99 -34.74
C LEU A 350 -4.56 -16.29 -35.48
N LYS A 351 -4.22 -16.36 -36.77
CA LYS A 351 -4.36 -17.61 -37.56
C LYS A 351 -3.24 -18.62 -37.31
N LEU A 352 -2.05 -18.11 -36.88
CA LEU A 352 -0.90 -18.96 -36.57
C LEU A 352 -1.00 -19.56 -35.16
N LEU A 353 -1.76 -18.92 -34.24
CA LEU A 353 -1.89 -19.40 -32.88
C LEU A 353 -2.64 -20.75 -32.81
N PRO A 354 -2.11 -21.73 -32.04
CA PRO A 354 -2.78 -23.04 -31.88
C PRO A 354 -3.98 -23.00 -30.93
N TYR A 355 -4.36 -21.83 -30.44
CA TYR A 355 -5.43 -21.56 -29.45
C TYR A 355 -6.14 -20.24 -29.74
N SER A 356 -7.35 -20.08 -29.18
CA SER A 356 -8.09 -18.82 -29.24
C SER A 356 -7.81 -17.97 -28.03
N LEU A 357 -7.83 -16.65 -28.20
CA LEU A 357 -7.74 -15.71 -27.07
C LEU A 357 -8.98 -15.83 -26.16
N THR A 358 -8.79 -15.68 -24.85
CA THR A 358 -9.88 -15.65 -23.87
C THR A 358 -10.71 -14.38 -24.00
N HIS A 359 -11.87 -14.33 -23.36
CA HIS A 359 -12.70 -13.12 -23.30
C HIS A 359 -11.97 -11.98 -22.64
N ALA A 360 -11.29 -12.24 -21.51
CA ALA A 360 -10.51 -11.23 -20.79
C ALA A 360 -9.36 -10.67 -21.64
N GLN A 361 -8.64 -11.52 -22.39
CA GLN A 361 -7.59 -11.06 -23.30
C GLN A 361 -8.13 -10.17 -24.41
N ARG A 362 -9.27 -10.52 -25.01
CA ARG A 362 -9.91 -9.70 -26.05
C ARG A 362 -10.40 -8.36 -25.52
N ARG A 363 -10.99 -8.35 -24.32
CA ARG A 363 -11.40 -7.11 -23.64
C ARG A 363 -10.20 -6.17 -23.41
N VAL A 364 -9.12 -6.71 -22.84
CA VAL A 364 -7.89 -5.92 -22.58
C VAL A 364 -7.26 -5.42 -23.88
N LEU A 365 -7.26 -6.21 -24.93
CA LEU A 365 -6.79 -5.78 -26.25
C LEU A 365 -7.67 -4.66 -26.84
N SER A 366 -8.99 -4.68 -26.62
CA SER A 366 -9.87 -3.58 -27.03
C SER A 366 -9.54 -2.29 -26.28
N GLU A 367 -9.33 -2.37 -24.97
CA GLU A 367 -8.94 -1.24 -24.15
C GLU A 367 -7.57 -0.65 -24.56
N ILE A 368 -6.57 -1.49 -24.84
CA ILE A 368 -5.26 -1.07 -25.36
C ILE A 368 -5.41 -0.42 -26.74
N LYS A 369 -6.20 -1.01 -27.62
CA LYS A 369 -6.46 -0.47 -28.96
C LYS A 369 -7.07 0.93 -28.88
N GLU A 370 -8.06 1.12 -28.03
CA GLU A 370 -8.71 2.43 -27.84
C GLU A 370 -7.71 3.50 -27.37
N ASP A 371 -6.83 3.15 -26.42
CA ASP A 371 -5.79 4.07 -25.95
C ASP A 371 -4.74 4.35 -27.05
N MET A 372 -4.27 3.34 -27.79
CA MET A 372 -3.28 3.52 -28.88
C MET A 372 -3.81 4.35 -30.06
N MET A 373 -5.12 4.34 -30.29
CA MET A 373 -5.75 5.17 -31.34
C MET A 373 -5.98 6.62 -30.89
N ALA A 374 -5.82 6.91 -29.60
CA ALA A 374 -6.00 8.25 -29.07
C ALA A 374 -4.82 9.19 -29.43
N PRO A 375 -5.02 10.51 -29.58
CA PRO A 375 -3.97 11.45 -29.93
C PRO A 375 -3.06 11.85 -28.74
N PHE A 376 -3.04 11.06 -27.68
CA PHE A 376 -2.22 11.25 -26.49
C PHE A 376 -1.60 9.92 -26.06
N PRO A 377 -0.43 9.94 -25.38
CA PRO A 377 0.30 8.72 -25.07
C PRO A 377 -0.48 7.79 -24.12
N MET A 378 -0.54 6.52 -24.45
CA MET A 378 -1.08 5.49 -23.56
C MET A 378 -0.17 5.27 -22.36
N HIS A 379 -0.76 5.26 -21.17
CA HIS A 379 -0.12 4.82 -19.93
C HIS A 379 -0.99 3.74 -19.29
N ARG A 380 -0.69 2.44 -19.53
CA ARG A 380 -1.57 1.33 -19.11
C ARG A 380 -0.82 0.25 -18.36
N LEU A 381 -1.44 -0.22 -17.26
CA LEU A 381 -1.00 -1.39 -16.49
C LEU A 381 -1.88 -2.59 -16.84
N VAL A 382 -1.28 -3.65 -17.39
CA VAL A 382 -1.94 -4.94 -17.60
C VAL A 382 -1.56 -5.90 -16.50
N GLN A 383 -2.55 -6.26 -15.71
CA GLN A 383 -2.42 -7.17 -14.59
C GLN A 383 -3.10 -8.51 -14.89
N GLY A 384 -2.48 -9.60 -14.48
CA GLY A 384 -3.07 -10.94 -14.62
C GLY A 384 -2.19 -11.98 -13.96
N ASP A 385 -2.78 -13.10 -13.61
CA ASP A 385 -2.07 -14.20 -12.94
C ASP A 385 -0.93 -14.78 -13.80
N VAL A 386 -0.06 -15.56 -13.19
CA VAL A 386 1.01 -16.29 -13.90
C VAL A 386 0.40 -17.19 -14.95
N GLY A 387 0.80 -17.00 -16.22
CA GLY A 387 0.30 -17.78 -17.35
C GLY A 387 -1.07 -17.35 -17.89
N SER A 388 -1.58 -16.14 -17.52
CA SER A 388 -2.81 -15.57 -18.11
C SER A 388 -2.63 -15.08 -19.57
N GLY A 389 -1.40 -15.12 -20.12
CA GLY A 389 -1.10 -14.75 -21.49
C GLY A 389 -0.82 -13.26 -21.73
N LYS A 390 -0.33 -12.53 -20.70
CA LYS A 390 0.07 -11.12 -20.80
C LYS A 390 1.05 -10.85 -21.95
N THR A 391 2.04 -11.73 -22.14
CA THR A 391 3.04 -11.61 -23.22
C THR A 391 2.40 -11.59 -24.59
N MET A 392 1.34 -12.40 -24.81
CA MET A 392 0.60 -12.40 -26.09
C MET A 392 -0.16 -11.08 -26.29
N VAL A 393 -0.76 -10.55 -25.24
CA VAL A 393 -1.43 -9.24 -25.29
C VAL A 393 -0.41 -8.13 -25.62
N ALA A 394 0.76 -8.18 -25.01
CA ALA A 394 1.84 -7.23 -25.28
C ALA A 394 2.38 -7.36 -26.72
N LEU A 395 2.53 -8.58 -27.22
CA LEU A 395 2.93 -8.81 -28.62
C LEU A 395 1.91 -8.24 -29.61
N MET A 396 0.61 -8.41 -29.35
CA MET A 396 -0.45 -7.85 -30.21
C MET A 396 -0.38 -6.31 -30.23
N ALA A 397 -0.12 -5.66 -29.08
CA ALA A 397 0.10 -4.21 -29.02
C ALA A 397 1.38 -3.80 -29.76
N ALA A 398 2.48 -4.56 -29.58
CA ALA A 398 3.74 -4.34 -30.29
C ALA A 398 3.55 -4.36 -31.83
N LEU A 399 2.80 -5.32 -32.32
CA LEU A 399 2.53 -5.45 -33.77
C LEU A 399 1.69 -4.29 -34.33
N VAL A 400 0.82 -3.67 -33.52
CA VAL A 400 0.11 -2.44 -33.90
C VAL A 400 1.10 -1.28 -34.03
N ALA A 401 2.08 -1.15 -33.14
CA ALA A 401 3.11 -0.11 -33.27
C ALA A 401 4.00 -0.35 -34.50
N VAL A 402 4.39 -1.59 -34.76
CA VAL A 402 5.22 -1.97 -35.93
C VAL A 402 4.48 -1.71 -37.24
N GLU A 403 3.18 -2.01 -37.36
CA GLU A 403 2.43 -1.74 -38.60
C GLU A 403 2.31 -0.23 -38.94
N ASN A 404 2.58 0.64 -37.96
CA ASN A 404 2.68 2.10 -38.14
C ASN A 404 4.11 2.61 -38.34
N GLY A 405 5.07 1.72 -38.57
CA GLY A 405 6.48 2.06 -38.78
C GLY A 405 7.19 2.58 -37.53
N CYS A 406 6.72 2.20 -36.35
CA CYS A 406 7.33 2.53 -35.06
C CYS A 406 8.05 1.34 -34.49
N GLN A 407 9.13 1.61 -33.74
CA GLN A 407 9.86 0.60 -32.98
C GLN A 407 9.24 0.37 -31.63
N VAL A 408 9.48 -0.83 -31.08
CA VAL A 408 9.01 -1.27 -29.77
C VAL A 408 10.20 -1.64 -28.89
N ALA A 409 10.26 -1.06 -27.69
CA ALA A 409 11.19 -1.44 -26.63
C ALA A 409 10.50 -2.37 -25.63
N PHE A 410 10.91 -3.64 -25.57
CA PHE A 410 10.36 -4.63 -24.63
C PHE A 410 11.38 -4.90 -23.51
N MET A 411 11.09 -4.47 -22.31
CA MET A 411 11.99 -4.58 -21.16
C MET A 411 11.59 -5.73 -20.24
N ALA A 412 12.55 -6.57 -19.89
CA ALA A 412 12.43 -7.62 -18.89
C ALA A 412 13.43 -7.39 -17.74
N PRO A 413 13.11 -7.82 -16.49
CA PRO A 413 13.94 -7.54 -15.32
C PRO A 413 15.27 -8.29 -15.28
N THR A 414 15.37 -9.40 -15.99
CA THR A 414 16.58 -10.24 -16.04
C THR A 414 16.90 -10.68 -17.46
N GLU A 415 18.16 -11.04 -17.73
CA GLU A 415 18.60 -11.54 -19.04
C GLU A 415 17.85 -12.81 -19.43
N ILE A 416 17.68 -13.75 -18.50
CA ILE A 416 16.94 -15.00 -18.73
C ILE A 416 15.51 -14.75 -19.18
N LEU A 417 14.81 -13.78 -18.58
CA LEU A 417 13.45 -13.42 -19.01
C LEU A 417 13.46 -12.72 -20.37
N ALA A 418 14.43 -11.86 -20.62
CA ALA A 418 14.58 -11.21 -21.92
C ALA A 418 14.79 -12.25 -23.04
N GLU A 419 15.64 -13.25 -22.80
CA GLU A 419 15.85 -14.38 -23.73
C GLU A 419 14.58 -15.21 -23.95
N GLN A 420 13.83 -15.50 -22.88
CA GLN A 420 12.56 -16.22 -23.03
C GLN A 420 11.54 -15.44 -23.86
N HIS A 421 11.40 -14.13 -23.56
CA HIS A 421 10.54 -13.28 -24.38
C HIS A 421 11.01 -13.24 -25.82
N PHE A 422 12.33 -13.12 -26.03
CA PHE A 422 12.92 -13.15 -27.36
C PHE A 422 12.58 -14.44 -28.09
N LEU A 423 12.86 -15.61 -27.53
CA LEU A 423 12.58 -16.90 -28.16
C LEU A 423 11.08 -17.07 -28.49
N THR A 424 10.21 -16.67 -27.58
CA THR A 424 8.77 -16.77 -27.77
C THR A 424 8.27 -15.82 -28.85
N ILE A 425 8.69 -14.55 -28.80
CA ILE A 425 8.23 -13.48 -29.69
C ILE A 425 8.84 -13.66 -31.07
N HIS A 426 10.16 -13.96 -31.17
CA HIS A 426 10.86 -14.18 -32.42
C HIS A 426 10.22 -15.27 -33.27
N THR A 427 9.80 -16.39 -32.66
CA THR A 427 9.13 -17.50 -33.37
C THR A 427 7.90 -17.03 -34.14
N TRP A 428 7.10 -16.14 -33.55
CA TRP A 428 5.89 -15.60 -34.21
C TRP A 428 6.21 -14.47 -35.17
N CYS A 429 7.15 -13.60 -34.80
CA CYS A 429 7.55 -12.44 -35.60
C CYS A 429 8.29 -12.84 -36.89
N ASP A 430 9.12 -13.88 -36.82
CA ASP A 430 9.82 -14.43 -38.01
C ASP A 430 8.85 -14.89 -39.07
N ALA A 431 7.79 -15.59 -38.65
CA ALA A 431 6.71 -16.01 -39.56
C ALA A 431 5.90 -14.84 -40.18
N LEU A 432 5.96 -13.66 -39.57
CA LEU A 432 5.31 -12.43 -40.00
C LEU A 432 6.26 -11.49 -40.77
N GLY A 433 7.56 -11.79 -40.82
CA GLY A 433 8.59 -10.94 -41.44
C GLY A 433 8.96 -9.69 -40.58
N VAL A 434 8.69 -9.73 -39.27
CA VAL A 434 9.03 -8.66 -38.31
C VAL A 434 10.37 -8.96 -37.64
N LYS A 435 11.30 -8.02 -37.71
CA LYS A 435 12.66 -8.20 -37.16
C LYS A 435 12.71 -7.92 -35.67
N VAL A 436 13.07 -8.94 -34.88
CA VAL A 436 13.24 -8.89 -33.44
C VAL A 436 14.72 -9.04 -33.09
N VAL A 437 15.23 -8.21 -32.19
CA VAL A 437 16.61 -8.30 -31.67
C VAL A 437 16.63 -8.40 -30.16
N LEU A 438 17.64 -9.10 -29.63
CA LEU A 438 17.89 -9.21 -28.20
C LEU A 438 19.09 -8.32 -27.83
N LEU A 439 18.89 -7.40 -26.85
CA LEU A 439 19.93 -6.49 -26.38
C LEU A 439 20.11 -6.64 -24.86
N THR A 440 21.16 -7.36 -24.45
CA THR A 440 21.51 -7.61 -23.04
C THR A 440 22.91 -7.10 -22.71
N ALA A 441 23.32 -7.16 -21.45
CA ALA A 441 24.67 -6.78 -21.03
C ALA A 441 25.74 -7.82 -21.43
N SER A 442 25.32 -9.05 -21.78
CA SER A 442 26.20 -10.11 -22.28
C SER A 442 26.79 -9.79 -23.67
N HIS A 443 26.06 -9.07 -24.53
CA HIS A 443 26.53 -8.66 -25.85
C HIS A 443 27.62 -7.58 -25.72
N LYS A 444 28.85 -7.83 -26.26
CA LYS A 444 30.03 -6.96 -26.15
C LYS A 444 30.69 -6.71 -27.50
N GLY A 445 31.47 -5.63 -27.57
CA GLY A 445 32.33 -5.30 -28.72
C GLY A 445 31.51 -5.13 -30.01
N LYS A 446 31.99 -5.72 -31.11
CA LYS A 446 31.42 -5.59 -32.46
C LYS A 446 29.97 -6.09 -32.57
N GLU A 447 29.66 -7.14 -31.85
CA GLU A 447 28.26 -7.68 -31.84
C GLU A 447 27.27 -6.64 -31.31
N ARG A 448 27.63 -5.99 -30.21
CA ARG A 448 26.81 -4.91 -29.64
C ARG A 448 26.73 -3.72 -30.60
N GLU A 449 27.80 -3.34 -31.27
CA GLU A 449 27.78 -2.23 -32.24
C GLU A 449 26.85 -2.52 -33.41
N VAL A 450 26.84 -3.73 -33.96
CA VAL A 450 25.90 -4.13 -35.01
C VAL A 450 24.45 -4.06 -34.52
N LEU A 451 24.17 -4.55 -33.32
CA LEU A 451 22.82 -4.46 -32.75
C LEU A 451 22.37 -3.01 -32.58
N LEU A 452 23.24 -2.13 -32.08
CA LEU A 452 22.93 -0.71 -31.92
C LEU A 452 22.69 -0.02 -33.26
N GLU A 453 23.44 -0.39 -34.32
CA GLU A 453 23.24 0.14 -35.68
C GLU A 453 21.87 -0.32 -36.25
N GLN A 454 21.47 -1.58 -36.05
CA GLN A 454 20.16 -2.07 -36.44
C GLN A 454 19.00 -1.34 -35.71
N VAL A 455 19.21 -0.97 -34.44
CA VAL A 455 18.22 -0.19 -33.71
C VAL A 455 18.15 1.24 -34.23
N ALA A 456 19.31 1.89 -34.43
CA ALA A 456 19.39 3.28 -34.89
C ALA A 456 18.92 3.47 -36.35
N SER A 457 19.10 2.44 -37.19
CA SER A 457 18.60 2.47 -38.57
C SER A 457 17.10 2.16 -38.71
N GLY A 458 16.44 1.66 -37.67
CA GLY A 458 15.07 1.21 -37.73
C GLY A 458 14.92 -0.21 -38.33
N GLU A 459 16.01 -0.88 -38.67
CA GLU A 459 15.97 -2.26 -39.19
C GLU A 459 15.41 -3.24 -38.13
N ALA A 460 15.76 -3.05 -36.84
CA ALA A 460 15.16 -3.78 -35.73
C ALA A 460 13.85 -3.09 -35.33
N GLU A 461 12.73 -3.82 -35.48
CA GLU A 461 11.38 -3.31 -35.18
C GLU A 461 10.98 -3.53 -33.74
N ILE A 462 11.35 -4.70 -33.15
CA ILE A 462 11.11 -5.02 -31.73
C ILE A 462 12.45 -5.29 -31.06
N ILE A 463 12.76 -4.51 -30.02
CA ILE A 463 14.01 -4.59 -29.27
C ILE A 463 13.68 -5.14 -27.89
N ILE A 464 14.09 -6.39 -27.62
CA ILE A 464 13.87 -7.06 -26.33
C ILE A 464 15.16 -7.01 -25.53
N GLY A 465 15.11 -6.70 -24.24
CA GLY A 465 16.29 -6.72 -23.39
C GLY A 465 16.02 -6.34 -21.96
N THR A 466 17.09 -6.09 -21.22
CA THR A 466 17.03 -5.62 -19.85
C THR A 466 17.15 -4.09 -19.79
N HIS A 467 17.60 -3.53 -18.66
CA HIS A 467 17.96 -2.10 -18.58
C HIS A 467 18.99 -1.66 -19.65
N ALA A 468 19.64 -2.61 -20.34
CA ALA A 468 20.53 -2.30 -21.47
C ALA A 468 19.83 -1.53 -22.61
N VAL A 469 18.51 -1.74 -22.79
CA VAL A 469 17.68 -1.09 -23.83
C VAL A 469 17.52 0.42 -23.56
N ILE A 470 17.56 0.84 -22.32
CA ILE A 470 17.37 2.26 -21.94
C ILE A 470 18.68 3.01 -21.69
N GLN A 471 19.85 2.38 -21.88
CA GLN A 471 21.14 3.07 -21.75
C GLN A 471 21.27 4.21 -22.76
N ASP A 472 22.05 5.24 -22.41
CA ASP A 472 22.20 6.47 -23.21
C ASP A 472 22.65 6.21 -24.65
N LYS A 473 23.49 5.19 -24.84
CA LYS A 473 24.02 4.79 -26.16
C LYS A 473 23.03 4.12 -27.11
N VAL A 474 21.85 3.77 -26.62
CA VAL A 474 20.79 3.17 -27.45
C VAL A 474 19.93 4.29 -28.03
N GLU A 475 20.00 4.52 -29.30
CA GLU A 475 19.20 5.51 -30.04
C GLU A 475 18.18 4.76 -30.91
N PHE A 476 16.92 5.10 -30.75
CA PHE A 476 15.85 4.53 -31.59
C PHE A 476 15.60 5.43 -32.80
N TYR A 477 15.32 4.82 -33.94
CA TYR A 477 14.90 5.56 -35.13
C TYR A 477 13.53 6.24 -34.91
N ARG A 478 12.55 5.48 -34.36
CA ARG A 478 11.21 5.98 -34.05
C ARG A 478 10.56 5.09 -32.98
N LEU A 479 10.86 5.32 -31.72
CA LEU A 479 10.25 4.58 -30.61
C LEU A 479 8.80 5.02 -30.44
N GLY A 480 7.82 4.09 -30.65
CA GLY A 480 6.40 4.35 -30.47
C GLY A 480 5.77 3.64 -29.28
N LEU A 481 6.36 2.51 -28.82
CA LEU A 481 5.81 1.76 -27.70
C LEU A 481 6.91 1.21 -26.80
N GLY A 482 6.80 1.48 -25.50
CA GLY A 482 7.60 0.86 -24.45
C GLY A 482 6.78 -0.16 -23.66
N ILE A 483 7.25 -1.41 -23.62
CA ILE A 483 6.64 -2.50 -22.85
C ILE A 483 7.57 -2.83 -21.69
N ILE A 484 7.05 -2.87 -20.46
CA ILE A 484 7.81 -3.16 -19.24
C ILE A 484 7.17 -4.36 -18.54
N ASP A 485 7.91 -5.46 -18.43
CA ASP A 485 7.44 -6.65 -17.71
C ASP A 485 7.95 -6.63 -16.26
N GLU A 486 7.11 -7.11 -15.31
CA GLU A 486 7.40 -7.19 -13.88
C GLU A 486 7.85 -5.87 -13.23
N GLN A 487 7.00 -4.86 -13.31
CA GLN A 487 7.28 -3.48 -12.87
C GLN A 487 7.81 -3.37 -11.44
N HIS A 488 7.42 -4.26 -10.52
CA HIS A 488 7.86 -4.19 -9.11
C HIS A 488 9.38 -4.29 -8.95
N ARG A 489 10.10 -4.75 -9.97
CA ARG A 489 11.57 -4.80 -10.03
C ARG A 489 12.21 -3.64 -10.78
N PHE A 490 11.39 -2.83 -11.47
CA PHE A 490 11.81 -1.64 -12.20
C PHE A 490 11.21 -0.40 -11.53
N GLY A 491 12.07 0.55 -11.16
CA GLY A 491 11.60 1.84 -10.62
C GLY A 491 10.95 2.70 -11.74
N VAL A 492 10.28 3.71 -11.33
CA VAL A 492 9.60 4.74 -12.13
C VAL A 492 10.57 5.56 -12.96
N LEU A 493 11.83 5.62 -12.55
CA LEU A 493 12.88 6.26 -13.32
C LEU A 493 13.01 5.68 -14.74
N GLN A 494 12.79 4.36 -14.94
CA GLN A 494 12.90 3.73 -16.24
C GLN A 494 11.79 4.15 -17.21
N ARG A 495 10.55 4.33 -16.71
CA ARG A 495 9.44 4.90 -17.54
C ARG A 495 9.81 6.29 -18.05
N GLY A 496 10.34 7.14 -17.16
CA GLY A 496 10.81 8.48 -17.52
C GLY A 496 11.97 8.48 -18.53
N VAL A 497 12.83 7.45 -18.51
CA VAL A 497 13.90 7.31 -19.51
C VAL A 497 13.33 6.89 -20.86
N LEU A 498 12.45 5.88 -20.92
CA LEU A 498 11.80 5.47 -22.18
C LEU A 498 11.03 6.61 -22.83
N LYS A 499 10.32 7.42 -22.05
CA LYS A 499 9.62 8.60 -22.53
C LYS A 499 10.54 9.60 -23.24
N ARG A 500 11.79 9.76 -22.78
CA ARG A 500 12.78 10.66 -23.37
C ARG A 500 13.47 10.09 -24.63
N LYS A 501 13.33 8.78 -24.89
CA LYS A 501 13.95 8.12 -26.07
C LYS A 501 13.08 8.12 -27.32
N GLY A 502 11.85 8.60 -27.22
CA GLY A 502 10.90 8.77 -28.34
C GLY A 502 10.11 10.07 -28.18
N GLU A 503 9.27 10.37 -29.17
CA GLU A 503 8.31 11.47 -29.13
C GLU A 503 7.04 11.03 -28.40
N ASN A 504 7.07 11.06 -27.05
CA ASN A 504 5.97 10.61 -26.18
C ASN A 504 5.44 9.22 -26.55
N PRO A 505 6.26 8.16 -26.49
CA PRO A 505 5.84 6.81 -26.82
C PRO A 505 4.79 6.31 -25.84
N ASP A 506 3.92 5.42 -26.29
CA ASP A 506 3.01 4.67 -25.45
C ASP A 506 3.77 3.78 -24.44
N ILE A 507 3.26 3.65 -23.23
CA ILE A 507 3.85 2.83 -22.18
C ILE A 507 2.85 1.77 -21.72
N LEU A 508 3.20 0.51 -21.96
CA LEU A 508 2.47 -0.66 -21.50
C LEU A 508 3.26 -1.37 -20.40
N VAL A 509 2.73 -1.39 -19.21
CA VAL A 509 3.35 -2.05 -18.06
C VAL A 509 2.63 -3.37 -17.79
N MET A 510 3.37 -4.42 -17.48
CA MET A 510 2.80 -5.73 -17.12
C MET A 510 3.26 -6.16 -15.73
N THR A 511 2.40 -6.90 -15.02
CA THR A 511 2.78 -7.57 -13.78
C THR A 511 2.08 -8.92 -13.66
N ALA A 512 2.84 -9.94 -13.22
CA ALA A 512 2.30 -11.26 -12.88
C ALA A 512 1.98 -11.39 -11.38
N THR A 513 2.39 -10.42 -10.55
CA THR A 513 1.89 -10.34 -9.18
C THR A 513 0.50 -9.70 -9.20
N PRO A 514 -0.55 -10.44 -8.87
CA PRO A 514 -1.83 -9.83 -8.66
C PRO A 514 -1.73 -8.81 -7.52
N ILE A 515 -2.06 -7.57 -7.82
CA ILE A 515 -2.16 -6.49 -6.83
C ILE A 515 -3.65 -6.25 -6.63
N PRO A 516 -4.16 -6.17 -5.41
CA PRO A 516 -5.57 -5.84 -5.20
C PRO A 516 -5.95 -4.62 -6.02
N ARG A 517 -7.11 -4.67 -6.70
CA ARG A 517 -7.52 -3.64 -7.65
C ARG A 517 -7.53 -2.24 -7.02
N THR A 518 -8.04 -2.14 -5.81
CA THR A 518 -8.08 -0.90 -5.03
C THR A 518 -6.69 -0.33 -4.77
N LEU A 519 -5.73 -1.19 -4.46
CA LEU A 519 -4.35 -0.79 -4.26
C LEU A 519 -3.68 -0.38 -5.57
N ALA A 520 -3.94 -1.10 -6.66
CA ALA A 520 -3.43 -0.75 -7.99
C ALA A 520 -3.93 0.64 -8.44
N MET A 521 -5.19 0.98 -8.16
CA MET A 521 -5.80 2.26 -8.50
C MET A 521 -5.19 3.45 -7.73
N THR A 522 -4.64 3.22 -6.54
CA THR A 522 -3.99 4.27 -5.74
C THR A 522 -2.49 4.38 -6.01
N VAL A 523 -1.77 3.24 -6.05
CA VAL A 523 -0.31 3.21 -6.24
C VAL A 523 0.08 3.57 -7.66
N PHE A 524 -0.68 3.08 -8.63
CA PHE A 524 -0.49 3.31 -10.06
C PHE A 524 -1.63 4.15 -10.64
N GLY A 525 -2.15 5.10 -9.86
CA GLY A 525 -3.31 5.91 -10.23
C GLY A 525 -3.10 6.78 -11.48
N ASP A 526 -1.84 6.95 -11.88
CA ASP A 526 -1.43 7.55 -13.14
C ASP A 526 -1.58 6.62 -14.37
N LEU A 527 -1.75 5.30 -14.15
CA LEU A 527 -1.94 4.32 -15.20
C LEU A 527 -3.42 3.91 -15.35
N SER A 528 -3.84 3.62 -16.57
CA SER A 528 -5.09 2.91 -16.85
C SER A 528 -4.92 1.44 -16.49
N LEU A 529 -5.84 0.85 -15.71
CA LEU A 529 -5.74 -0.53 -15.26
C LEU A 529 -6.57 -1.46 -16.13
N SER A 530 -5.93 -2.50 -16.68
CA SER A 530 -6.57 -3.64 -17.33
C SER A 530 -6.26 -4.94 -16.59
N VAL A 531 -7.27 -5.78 -16.39
CA VAL A 531 -7.14 -7.04 -15.65
C VAL A 531 -7.48 -8.23 -16.55
N ILE A 532 -6.55 -9.18 -16.67
CA ILE A 532 -6.80 -10.49 -17.30
C ILE A 532 -7.17 -11.48 -16.18
N ASP A 533 -8.47 -11.63 -15.96
CA ASP A 533 -9.07 -12.43 -14.89
C ASP A 533 -9.45 -13.86 -15.34
N GLU A 534 -9.02 -14.27 -16.53
CA GLU A 534 -9.22 -15.61 -17.08
C GLU A 534 -7.87 -16.28 -17.40
N LEU A 535 -7.79 -17.58 -17.15
CA LEU A 535 -6.68 -18.41 -17.61
C LEU A 535 -6.98 -19.00 -18.99
N PRO A 536 -5.96 -19.20 -19.84
CA PRO A 536 -6.13 -19.87 -21.13
C PRO A 536 -6.76 -21.26 -20.98
N PRO A 537 -7.59 -21.69 -21.95
CA PRO A 537 -8.20 -23.02 -21.92
C PRO A 537 -7.13 -24.12 -21.98
N GLY A 538 -7.41 -25.25 -21.29
CA GLY A 538 -6.52 -26.41 -21.22
C GLY A 538 -5.54 -26.42 -20.05
N ARG A 539 -5.49 -25.39 -19.23
CA ARG A 539 -4.69 -25.39 -18.01
C ARG A 539 -5.39 -26.19 -16.90
N MET A 540 -4.68 -27.19 -16.37
CA MET A 540 -5.21 -28.01 -15.28
C MET A 540 -5.01 -27.28 -13.92
N PRO A 541 -5.99 -27.36 -12.99
CA PRO A 541 -5.85 -26.77 -11.67
C PRO A 541 -4.73 -27.46 -10.89
N ILE A 542 -3.97 -26.67 -10.14
CA ILE A 542 -2.88 -27.17 -9.29
C ILE A 542 -3.45 -27.52 -7.92
N THR A 543 -3.28 -28.77 -7.50
CA THR A 543 -3.70 -29.22 -6.17
C THR A 543 -2.65 -28.79 -5.14
N THR A 544 -3.01 -27.86 -4.25
CA THR A 544 -2.13 -27.39 -3.18
C THR A 544 -2.50 -28.06 -1.87
N LYS A 545 -1.50 -28.59 -1.13
CA LYS A 545 -1.69 -29.20 0.21
C LYS A 545 -0.57 -28.82 1.15
N VAL A 546 -0.95 -28.58 2.41
CA VAL A 546 -0.03 -28.27 3.51
C VAL A 546 0.25 -29.54 4.32
N PHE A 547 1.53 -29.79 4.63
CA PHE A 547 1.98 -30.93 5.40
C PHE A 547 2.93 -30.50 6.53
N ALA A 548 2.86 -31.19 7.64
CA ALA A 548 3.87 -31.08 8.69
C ALA A 548 5.18 -31.76 8.25
N GLU A 549 6.30 -31.27 8.75
CA GLU A 549 7.64 -31.78 8.44
C GLU A 549 7.79 -33.30 8.66
N SER A 550 7.10 -33.85 9.65
CA SER A 550 7.05 -35.29 9.94
C SER A 550 6.52 -36.18 8.80
N ARG A 551 5.79 -35.57 7.83
CA ARG A 551 5.23 -36.25 6.65
C ARG A 551 6.06 -36.09 5.38
N ARG A 552 7.27 -35.54 5.46
CA ARG A 552 8.16 -35.28 4.31
C ARG A 552 8.38 -36.53 3.45
N ASN A 553 8.58 -37.71 4.05
CA ASN A 553 8.78 -38.96 3.34
C ASN A 553 7.57 -39.38 2.47
N GLN A 554 6.36 -39.04 2.92
CA GLN A 554 5.14 -39.29 2.12
C GLN A 554 5.14 -38.46 0.84
N ILE A 555 5.55 -37.19 0.93
CA ILE A 555 5.65 -36.26 -0.21
C ILE A 555 6.71 -36.74 -1.19
N TYR A 556 7.88 -37.15 -0.68
CA TYR A 556 8.96 -37.71 -1.52
C TYR A 556 8.56 -38.99 -2.23
N GLY A 557 7.63 -39.78 -1.65
CA GLY A 557 6.98 -40.90 -2.34
C GLY A 557 6.22 -40.46 -3.59
N VAL A 558 5.41 -39.40 -3.46
CA VAL A 558 4.68 -38.83 -4.62
C VAL A 558 5.63 -38.28 -5.67
N VAL A 559 6.68 -37.55 -5.26
CA VAL A 559 7.72 -37.04 -6.17
C VAL A 559 8.36 -38.20 -6.95
N ARG A 560 8.70 -39.31 -6.26
CA ARG A 560 9.30 -40.48 -6.88
C ARG A 560 8.38 -41.11 -7.93
N ASP A 561 7.09 -41.23 -7.62
CA ASP A 561 6.10 -41.81 -8.54
C ASP A 561 5.91 -40.94 -9.78
N GLU A 562 5.82 -39.61 -9.63
CA GLU A 562 5.74 -38.69 -10.73
C GLU A 562 6.99 -38.72 -11.63
N VAL A 563 8.18 -38.76 -11.02
CA VAL A 563 9.44 -38.83 -11.78
C VAL A 563 9.57 -40.19 -12.50
N LYS A 564 9.14 -41.30 -11.92
CA LYS A 564 9.06 -42.59 -12.60
C LYS A 564 8.14 -42.57 -13.82
N ASN A 565 7.09 -41.76 -13.77
CA ASN A 565 6.18 -41.52 -14.89
C ASN A 565 6.75 -40.56 -15.94
N GLY A 566 8.04 -40.21 -15.87
CA GLY A 566 8.72 -39.32 -16.80
C GLY A 566 8.48 -37.83 -16.55
N ARG A 567 7.91 -37.46 -15.38
CA ARG A 567 7.68 -36.06 -14.98
C ARG A 567 8.90 -35.48 -14.26
N GLN A 568 8.83 -34.19 -13.96
CA GLN A 568 9.88 -33.48 -13.25
C GLN A 568 9.34 -32.77 -12.02
N ALA A 569 10.22 -32.54 -11.05
CA ALA A 569 9.85 -31.90 -9.79
C ALA A 569 10.80 -30.75 -9.43
N TYR A 570 10.25 -29.71 -8.80
CA TYR A 570 10.99 -28.68 -8.09
C TYR A 570 10.94 -28.92 -6.59
N ILE A 571 12.07 -28.70 -5.91
CA ILE A 571 12.17 -28.67 -4.43
C ILE A 571 12.79 -27.32 -4.06
N ILE A 572 12.03 -26.46 -3.40
CA ILE A 572 12.44 -25.10 -3.05
C ILE A 572 12.83 -25.03 -1.59
N CYS A 573 14.01 -24.48 -1.32
CA CYS A 573 14.53 -24.22 0.01
C CYS A 573 14.44 -22.74 0.35
N PRO A 574 14.02 -22.35 1.56
CA PRO A 574 14.01 -20.95 1.98
C PRO A 574 15.43 -20.40 2.14
N LEU A 575 15.58 -19.09 1.97
CA LEU A 575 16.78 -18.37 2.37
C LEU A 575 16.79 -18.25 3.90
N VAL A 576 17.94 -18.51 4.55
CA VAL A 576 18.13 -18.38 6.00
C VAL A 576 18.83 -17.05 6.29
N GLU A 577 18.24 -16.17 7.09
CA GLU A 577 18.66 -14.77 7.31
C GLU A 577 20.07 -14.58 7.95
N GLU A 578 20.72 -15.63 8.48
CA GLU A 578 21.95 -15.45 9.27
C GLU A 578 23.25 -15.24 8.48
N SER A 579 23.39 -15.70 7.26
CA SER A 579 24.41 -15.30 6.27
C SER A 579 24.17 -15.97 4.91
N GLU A 580 24.38 -15.23 3.82
CA GLU A 580 24.33 -15.76 2.45
C GLU A 580 25.24 -16.98 2.19
N LYS A 581 26.28 -17.18 3.02
CA LYS A 581 27.17 -18.35 2.94
C LYS A 581 26.58 -19.61 3.57
N SER A 582 25.71 -19.46 4.60
CA SER A 582 25.04 -20.59 5.25
C SER A 582 23.93 -21.15 4.37
N GLU A 583 23.27 -20.29 3.59
CA GLU A 583 22.18 -20.62 2.67
C GLU A 583 22.61 -21.54 1.53
N LEU A 584 23.76 -21.23 0.93
CA LEU A 584 24.36 -22.05 -0.13
C LEU A 584 24.72 -23.45 0.37
N LYS A 585 25.26 -23.50 1.61
CA LYS A 585 25.58 -24.80 2.23
C LYS A 585 24.30 -25.60 2.45
N ALA A 586 23.23 -25.00 2.94
CA ALA A 586 21.97 -25.70 3.22
C ALA A 586 21.33 -26.25 1.92
N ALA A 587 21.26 -25.45 0.85
CA ALA A 587 20.71 -25.90 -0.43
C ALA A 587 21.61 -26.99 -1.10
N ALA A 588 22.94 -26.83 -1.04
CA ALA A 588 23.87 -27.83 -1.56
C ALA A 588 23.82 -29.12 -0.75
N GLN A 589 23.78 -29.02 0.56
CA GLN A 589 23.66 -30.17 1.46
C GLN A 589 22.33 -30.91 1.22
N MET A 590 21.22 -30.17 1.09
CA MET A 590 19.92 -30.78 0.77
C MET A 590 19.95 -31.48 -0.60
N ALA A 591 20.56 -30.89 -1.62
CA ALA A 591 20.69 -31.53 -2.94
C ALA A 591 21.49 -32.83 -2.86
N GLU A 592 22.57 -32.85 -2.06
CA GLU A 592 23.40 -34.05 -1.82
C GLU A 592 22.65 -35.10 -1.01
N GLU A 593 21.95 -34.71 0.04
CA GLU A 593 21.10 -35.61 0.84
C GLU A 593 19.95 -36.22 0.03
N LEU A 594 19.35 -35.44 -0.87
CA LEU A 594 18.30 -35.92 -1.76
C LEU A 594 18.87 -36.87 -2.83
N GLN A 595 20.04 -36.55 -3.41
CA GLN A 595 20.70 -37.39 -4.40
C GLN A 595 21.17 -38.72 -3.81
N SER A 596 21.77 -38.70 -2.60
CA SER A 596 22.33 -39.91 -2.00
C SER A 596 21.31 -40.73 -1.21
N GLY A 597 20.29 -40.10 -0.61
CA GLY A 597 19.32 -40.69 0.30
C GLY A 597 17.93 -40.90 -0.30
N ALA A 598 17.22 -39.79 -0.57
CA ALA A 598 15.82 -39.85 -0.98
C ALA A 598 15.62 -40.30 -2.45
N PHE A 599 16.51 -39.90 -3.35
CA PHE A 599 16.34 -40.10 -4.81
C PHE A 599 17.62 -40.57 -5.50
N PRO A 600 18.27 -41.65 -5.04
CA PRO A 600 19.55 -42.14 -5.62
C PRO A 600 19.39 -42.62 -7.08
N GLU A 601 18.18 -42.98 -7.49
CA GLU A 601 17.85 -43.44 -8.82
C GLU A 601 17.63 -42.33 -9.86
N PHE A 602 17.52 -41.09 -9.40
CA PHE A 602 17.23 -39.94 -10.28
C PHE A 602 18.38 -38.92 -10.26
N ARG A 603 18.47 -38.11 -11.31
CA ARG A 603 19.45 -37.03 -11.36
C ARG A 603 18.88 -35.77 -10.70
N VAL A 604 19.50 -35.35 -9.61
CA VAL A 604 19.16 -34.13 -8.87
C VAL A 604 20.10 -33.01 -9.31
N GLY A 605 19.54 -31.87 -9.72
CA GLY A 605 20.27 -30.64 -10.03
C GLY A 605 20.12 -29.60 -8.94
N LEU A 606 21.08 -28.65 -8.85
CA LEU A 606 21.05 -27.55 -7.90
C LEU A 606 21.10 -26.21 -8.63
N LEU A 607 20.19 -25.28 -8.30
CA LEU A 607 20.12 -23.94 -8.84
C LEU A 607 20.07 -22.90 -7.70
N HIS A 608 21.04 -21.98 -7.66
CA HIS A 608 21.07 -20.92 -6.65
C HIS A 608 21.59 -19.59 -7.19
N GLY A 609 21.41 -18.50 -6.45
CA GLY A 609 21.70 -17.13 -6.89
C GLY A 609 23.14 -16.85 -7.31
N ARG A 610 24.13 -17.57 -6.75
CA ARG A 610 25.57 -17.34 -6.97
C ARG A 610 26.19 -18.13 -8.11
N LEU A 611 25.45 -19.02 -8.73
CA LEU A 611 25.94 -19.63 -9.97
C LEU A 611 26.19 -18.53 -11.01
N LYS A 612 27.25 -18.67 -11.79
CA LYS A 612 27.48 -17.79 -12.92
C LYS A 612 26.31 -17.89 -13.91
N PRO A 613 26.02 -16.86 -14.70
CA PRO A 613 24.94 -16.90 -15.68
C PRO A 613 25.00 -18.15 -16.56
N GLU A 614 26.18 -18.48 -17.11
CA GLU A 614 26.37 -19.64 -17.98
C GLU A 614 26.09 -20.97 -17.27
N GLU A 615 26.42 -21.08 -15.97
CA GLU A 615 26.15 -22.28 -15.17
C GLU A 615 24.63 -22.42 -14.88
N LYS A 616 23.94 -21.32 -14.64
CA LYS A 616 22.49 -21.30 -14.46
C LYS A 616 21.76 -21.75 -15.73
N GLU A 617 22.20 -21.24 -16.87
CA GLU A 617 21.66 -21.62 -18.18
C GLU A 617 21.89 -23.11 -18.48
N ALA A 618 23.08 -23.63 -18.21
CA ALA A 618 23.39 -25.03 -18.41
C ALA A 618 22.52 -25.96 -17.56
N VAL A 619 22.35 -25.64 -16.26
CA VAL A 619 21.46 -26.41 -15.35
C VAL A 619 20.02 -26.37 -15.83
N MET A 620 19.55 -25.21 -16.24
CA MET A 620 18.16 -25.06 -16.70
C MET A 620 17.92 -25.71 -18.07
N ALA A 621 18.89 -25.66 -18.98
CA ALA A 621 18.83 -26.37 -20.25
C ALA A 621 18.74 -27.89 -20.03
N SER A 622 19.61 -28.45 -19.16
CA SER A 622 19.55 -29.87 -18.80
C SER A 622 18.25 -30.25 -18.10
N PHE A 623 17.67 -29.37 -17.27
CA PHE A 623 16.36 -29.61 -16.68
C PHE A 623 15.24 -29.56 -17.72
N LYS A 624 15.26 -28.60 -18.64
CA LYS A 624 14.30 -28.52 -19.74
C LYS A 624 14.41 -29.71 -20.70
N ALA A 625 15.61 -30.22 -20.93
CA ALA A 625 15.85 -31.42 -21.73
C ALA A 625 15.47 -32.75 -21.03
N ASN A 626 14.96 -32.66 -19.78
CA ASN A 626 14.65 -33.85 -18.95
C ASN A 626 15.87 -34.72 -18.60
N GLU A 627 17.07 -34.16 -18.62
CA GLU A 627 18.30 -34.81 -18.16
C GLU A 627 18.43 -34.72 -16.63
N ILE A 628 17.92 -33.65 -16.04
CA ILE A 628 17.72 -33.47 -14.62
C ILE A 628 16.25 -33.71 -14.29
N HIS A 629 15.96 -34.62 -13.36
CA HIS A 629 14.61 -35.03 -13.03
C HIS A 629 14.03 -34.23 -11.84
N ILE A 630 14.89 -33.86 -10.88
CA ILE A 630 14.53 -33.09 -9.69
C ILE A 630 15.45 -31.89 -9.60
N LEU A 631 14.89 -30.70 -9.53
CA LEU A 631 15.66 -29.46 -9.40
C LEU A 631 15.48 -28.87 -8.00
N VAL A 632 16.56 -28.92 -7.22
CA VAL A 632 16.62 -28.23 -5.92
C VAL A 632 17.04 -26.77 -6.18
N ALA A 633 16.28 -25.83 -5.60
CA ALA A 633 16.61 -24.43 -5.81
C ALA A 633 16.24 -23.55 -4.62
N THR A 634 16.88 -22.39 -4.57
CA THR A 634 16.49 -21.28 -3.71
C THR A 634 15.43 -20.41 -4.42
N THR A 635 15.06 -19.25 -3.85
CA THR A 635 14.08 -18.31 -4.40
C THR A 635 14.39 -17.80 -5.83
N VAL A 636 15.56 -18.09 -6.38
CA VAL A 636 15.96 -17.70 -7.75
C VAL A 636 15.00 -18.20 -8.85
N ILE A 637 14.24 -19.26 -8.58
CA ILE A 637 13.20 -19.78 -9.50
C ILE A 637 11.95 -18.87 -9.59
N GLU A 638 11.80 -17.87 -8.76
CA GLU A 638 10.73 -16.86 -8.95
C GLU A 638 10.80 -16.23 -10.35
N VAL A 639 11.97 -16.26 -10.99
CA VAL A 639 12.22 -15.65 -12.28
C VAL A 639 12.27 -16.73 -13.40
N GLY A 640 11.18 -16.95 -14.05
CA GLY A 640 10.95 -16.97 -15.46
C GLY A 640 11.09 -18.23 -16.29
N ILE A 641 11.59 -19.41 -15.92
CA ILE A 641 11.71 -20.50 -16.91
C ILE A 641 10.49 -21.42 -16.90
N ASP A 642 9.92 -21.64 -18.10
CA ASP A 642 8.79 -22.52 -18.33
C ASP A 642 9.24 -23.96 -18.64
N VAL A 643 8.87 -24.89 -17.77
CA VAL A 643 9.12 -26.33 -17.97
C VAL A 643 7.78 -27.08 -17.90
N PRO A 644 7.13 -27.33 -19.06
CA PRO A 644 5.80 -27.95 -19.11
C PRO A 644 5.73 -29.34 -18.48
N ASN A 645 6.86 -30.05 -18.44
CA ASN A 645 6.97 -31.41 -17.87
C ASN A 645 7.06 -31.43 -16.34
N ALA A 646 7.28 -30.28 -15.68
CA ALA A 646 7.33 -30.20 -14.22
C ALA A 646 5.92 -30.18 -13.62
N THR A 647 5.55 -31.27 -12.93
CA THR A 647 4.22 -31.46 -12.35
C THR A 647 4.19 -31.34 -10.83
N VAL A 648 5.35 -31.39 -10.16
CA VAL A 648 5.43 -31.32 -8.70
C VAL A 648 6.28 -30.14 -8.26
N MET A 649 5.71 -29.35 -7.34
CA MET A 649 6.40 -28.31 -6.58
C MET A 649 6.39 -28.67 -5.11
N VAL A 650 7.55 -28.79 -4.48
CA VAL A 650 7.70 -28.96 -3.04
C VAL A 650 8.36 -27.70 -2.49
N ILE A 651 7.78 -27.08 -1.49
CA ILE A 651 8.33 -25.89 -0.82
C ILE A 651 8.61 -26.24 0.63
N GLU A 652 9.87 -26.32 0.99
CA GLU A 652 10.35 -26.57 2.34
C GLU A 652 10.23 -25.31 3.20
N HIS A 653 9.83 -25.45 4.47
CA HIS A 653 9.61 -24.34 5.40
C HIS A 653 8.74 -23.24 4.79
N ALA A 654 7.61 -23.64 4.21
CA ALA A 654 6.71 -22.75 3.47
C ALA A 654 6.21 -21.55 4.30
N GLU A 655 6.21 -21.64 5.63
CA GLU A 655 5.86 -20.55 6.54
C GLU A 655 6.80 -19.33 6.46
N ARG A 656 8.00 -19.51 5.92
CA ARG A 656 8.99 -18.44 5.77
C ARG A 656 8.79 -17.59 4.52
N PHE A 657 7.99 -18.07 3.59
CA PHE A 657 7.70 -17.37 2.33
C PHE A 657 6.49 -16.45 2.47
N GLY A 658 6.51 -15.34 1.75
CA GLY A 658 5.34 -14.50 1.56
C GLY A 658 4.30 -15.17 0.66
N LEU A 659 3.02 -14.78 0.81
CA LEU A 659 1.93 -15.35 -0.01
C LEU A 659 2.15 -15.12 -1.51
N SER A 660 2.59 -13.94 -1.90
CA SER A 660 2.91 -13.61 -3.29
C SER A 660 4.03 -14.50 -3.85
N GLN A 661 5.07 -14.80 -3.05
CA GLN A 661 6.16 -15.70 -3.44
C GLN A 661 5.67 -17.15 -3.59
N LEU A 662 4.90 -17.65 -2.61
CA LEU A 662 4.30 -18.99 -2.68
C LEU A 662 3.43 -19.14 -3.93
N HIS A 663 2.65 -18.10 -4.26
CA HIS A 663 1.80 -18.09 -5.45
C HIS A 663 2.62 -18.12 -6.75
N GLN A 664 3.68 -17.32 -6.85
CA GLN A 664 4.59 -17.32 -8.01
C GLN A 664 5.29 -18.65 -8.18
N LEU A 665 5.79 -19.25 -7.09
CA LEU A 665 6.41 -20.58 -7.09
C LEU A 665 5.41 -21.65 -7.52
N ARG A 666 4.19 -21.66 -6.97
CA ARG A 666 3.12 -22.55 -7.40
C ARG A 666 2.83 -22.43 -8.90
N GLY A 667 2.85 -21.23 -9.44
CA GLY A 667 2.63 -20.95 -10.85
C GLY A 667 3.70 -21.50 -11.81
N ARG A 668 4.82 -22.05 -11.28
CA ARG A 668 5.88 -22.70 -12.07
C ARG A 668 5.54 -24.13 -12.50
N VAL A 669 4.54 -24.75 -11.90
CA VAL A 669 3.98 -26.04 -12.33
C VAL A 669 2.58 -25.84 -12.91
N GLY A 670 1.99 -26.88 -13.48
CA GLY A 670 0.65 -26.80 -14.10
C GLY A 670 0.65 -26.11 -15.47
N ARG A 671 1.76 -26.15 -16.20
CA ARG A 671 1.88 -25.56 -17.54
C ARG A 671 1.76 -26.59 -18.68
N GLY A 672 1.72 -27.88 -18.34
CA GLY A 672 1.51 -28.99 -19.26
C GLY A 672 0.09 -29.54 -19.19
N ALA A 673 -0.15 -30.63 -19.94
CA ALA A 673 -1.44 -31.32 -20.01
C ALA A 673 -1.76 -32.22 -18.80
N HIS A 674 -0.86 -32.30 -17.82
CA HIS A 674 -0.95 -33.21 -16.66
C HIS A 674 -1.35 -32.47 -15.39
N GLY A 675 -2.09 -33.18 -14.51
CA GLY A 675 -2.41 -32.68 -13.18
C GLY A 675 -1.14 -32.38 -12.39
N SER A 676 -1.12 -31.29 -11.65
CA SER A 676 0.07 -30.83 -10.94
C SER A 676 -0.21 -30.61 -9.46
N HIS A 677 0.85 -30.80 -8.65
CA HIS A 677 0.80 -30.75 -7.20
C HIS A 677 1.75 -29.70 -6.66
N CYS A 678 1.30 -28.95 -5.67
CA CYS A 678 2.12 -28.04 -4.87
C CYS A 678 2.03 -28.46 -3.40
N PHE A 679 3.14 -28.94 -2.83
CA PHE A 679 3.24 -29.40 -1.47
C PHE A 679 3.99 -28.35 -0.64
N LEU A 680 3.32 -27.84 0.39
CA LEU A 680 3.86 -26.86 1.33
C LEU A 680 4.24 -27.59 2.61
N ILE A 681 5.52 -27.75 2.86
CA ILE A 681 6.04 -28.37 4.09
C ILE A 681 6.29 -27.28 5.11
N ALA A 682 5.67 -27.41 6.28
CA ALA A 682 5.75 -26.42 7.34
C ALA A 682 6.28 -27.04 8.64
N SER A 683 6.96 -26.24 9.46
CA SER A 683 7.43 -26.63 10.77
C SER A 683 6.27 -26.87 11.74
N ASP A 684 6.48 -27.69 12.79
CA ASP A 684 5.44 -27.98 13.80
C ASP A 684 5.08 -26.75 14.66
N ARG A 685 5.92 -25.71 14.67
CA ARG A 685 5.69 -24.46 15.41
C ARG A 685 5.45 -23.32 14.44
N LEU A 686 4.20 -23.03 14.19
CA LEU A 686 3.77 -21.92 13.32
C LEU A 686 3.29 -20.73 14.15
N SER A 687 3.56 -19.54 13.67
CA SER A 687 2.86 -18.34 14.13
C SER A 687 1.41 -18.33 13.60
N ASP A 688 0.52 -17.60 14.25
CA ASP A 688 -0.88 -17.46 13.79
C ASP A 688 -0.97 -16.94 12.36
N ASP A 689 -0.10 -16.00 11.98
CA ASP A 689 -0.04 -15.47 10.62
C ASP A 689 0.53 -16.48 9.62
N GLY A 690 1.48 -17.32 10.04
CA GLY A 690 1.96 -18.45 9.25
C GLY A 690 0.84 -19.46 8.93
N VAL A 691 0.03 -19.80 9.92
CA VAL A 691 -1.14 -20.69 9.75
C VAL A 691 -2.14 -20.06 8.77
N LYS A 692 -2.46 -18.76 8.93
CA LYS A 692 -3.39 -18.06 8.03
C LYS A 692 -2.90 -18.09 6.59
N ARG A 693 -1.61 -17.75 6.35
CA ARG A 693 -1.00 -17.75 5.01
C ARG A 693 -1.10 -19.10 4.33
N LEU A 694 -0.71 -20.16 5.02
CA LEU A 694 -0.74 -21.51 4.44
C LEU A 694 -2.16 -21.99 4.14
N ARG A 695 -3.14 -21.66 4.99
CA ARG A 695 -4.57 -21.93 4.73
C ARG A 695 -5.10 -21.23 3.50
N VAL A 696 -4.72 -19.97 3.28
CA VAL A 696 -5.10 -19.24 2.07
C VAL A 696 -4.58 -19.92 0.82
N MET A 697 -3.31 -20.35 0.82
CA MET A 697 -2.71 -21.07 -0.31
C MET A 697 -3.40 -22.40 -0.63
N GLU A 698 -3.91 -23.09 0.38
CA GLU A 698 -4.65 -24.35 0.23
C GLU A 698 -6.10 -24.12 -0.24
N ALA A 699 -6.73 -23.03 0.21
CA ALA A 699 -8.13 -22.73 -0.05
C ALA A 699 -8.38 -22.17 -1.46
N THR A 700 -7.41 -21.47 -2.07
CA THR A 700 -7.62 -20.83 -3.38
C THR A 700 -6.40 -20.89 -4.29
N THR A 701 -6.68 -20.98 -5.60
CA THR A 701 -5.68 -20.82 -6.67
C THR A 701 -5.72 -19.43 -7.30
N ASP A 702 -6.71 -18.61 -6.96
CA ASP A 702 -6.92 -17.26 -7.48
C ASP A 702 -5.88 -16.31 -6.89
N GLY A 703 -5.00 -15.79 -7.75
CA GLY A 703 -3.92 -14.89 -7.33
C GLY A 703 -4.42 -13.56 -6.75
N PHE A 704 -5.58 -13.04 -7.18
CA PHE A 704 -6.15 -11.81 -6.64
C PHE A 704 -6.63 -12.00 -5.20
N LYS A 705 -7.31 -13.10 -4.90
CA LYS A 705 -7.74 -13.46 -3.55
C LYS A 705 -6.54 -13.69 -2.62
N ILE A 706 -5.46 -14.27 -3.16
CA ILE A 706 -4.22 -14.47 -2.41
C ILE A 706 -3.57 -13.11 -2.09
N ALA A 707 -3.55 -12.18 -3.04
CA ALA A 707 -2.98 -10.85 -2.83
C ALA A 707 -3.81 -10.03 -1.83
N GLU A 708 -5.14 -10.13 -1.87
CA GLU A 708 -6.04 -9.52 -0.88
C GLU A 708 -5.76 -10.06 0.52
N ALA A 709 -5.64 -11.38 0.66
CA ALA A 709 -5.31 -12.02 1.93
C ALA A 709 -3.88 -11.66 2.44
N ASP A 710 -2.88 -11.56 1.54
CA ASP A 710 -1.52 -11.13 1.90
C ASP A 710 -1.53 -9.71 2.47
N LEU A 711 -2.32 -8.84 1.85
CA LEU A 711 -2.49 -7.46 2.27
C LEU A 711 -3.24 -7.36 3.62
N GLU A 712 -4.24 -8.21 3.87
CA GLU A 712 -4.95 -8.30 5.15
C GLU A 712 -4.03 -8.78 6.30
N ILE A 713 -3.18 -9.77 6.03
CA ILE A 713 -2.28 -10.35 7.04
C ILE A 713 -1.13 -9.41 7.39
N ARG A 714 -0.49 -8.78 6.39
CA ARG A 714 0.67 -7.90 6.59
C ARG A 714 0.29 -6.47 6.94
N GLY A 715 -0.89 -6.04 6.51
CA GLY A 715 -1.29 -4.63 6.52
C GLY A 715 -0.70 -3.84 5.35
N PRO A 716 -1.28 -2.67 5.01
CA PRO A 716 -0.87 -1.86 3.85
C PRO A 716 0.56 -1.31 3.98
N GLY A 717 1.06 -1.12 5.21
CA GLY A 717 2.38 -0.56 5.47
C GLY A 717 3.53 -1.45 5.03
N ASP A 718 3.48 -2.75 5.32
CA ASP A 718 4.55 -3.69 5.00
C ASP A 718 4.49 -4.21 3.57
N PHE A 719 3.28 -4.28 2.98
CA PHE A 719 3.10 -4.82 1.62
C PHE A 719 3.80 -3.97 0.55
N LEU A 720 3.85 -2.66 0.74
CA LEU A 720 4.38 -1.72 -0.25
C LEU A 720 5.79 -1.24 0.05
N GLY A 721 6.37 -1.66 1.18
CA GLY A 721 7.60 -1.06 1.66
C GLY A 721 7.41 0.46 1.75
N THR A 722 6.53 0.93 2.62
CA THR A 722 5.97 2.31 2.67
C THR A 722 7.00 3.44 2.55
N ARG A 723 8.27 3.16 2.82
CA ARG A 723 9.38 4.09 2.59
C ARG A 723 9.85 4.15 1.12
N GLN A 724 9.55 3.12 0.29
CA GLN A 724 9.99 3.05 -1.12
C GLN A 724 8.88 3.40 -2.12
N ALA A 725 7.60 3.20 -1.79
CA ALA A 725 6.48 3.37 -2.71
C ALA A 725 5.82 4.76 -2.70
N GLY A 726 6.22 5.67 -1.80
CA GLY A 726 5.67 7.04 -1.75
C GLY A 726 4.16 7.13 -1.46
N LEU A 727 3.54 6.03 -0.97
CA LEU A 727 2.12 6.07 -0.61
C LEU A 727 1.90 6.98 0.60
N PRO A 728 0.86 7.79 0.54
CA PRO A 728 0.46 8.61 1.67
C PRO A 728 -0.09 7.73 2.81
N GLU A 729 0.31 8.02 4.04
CA GLU A 729 -0.37 7.51 5.22
C GLU A 729 -1.77 8.13 5.30
N PHE A 730 -2.79 7.28 5.21
CA PHE A 730 -4.17 7.69 5.42
C PHE A 730 -4.42 7.91 6.92
N ARG A 731 -5.25 8.88 7.24
CA ARG A 731 -5.62 9.20 8.63
C ARG A 731 -6.76 8.32 9.12
N VAL A 732 -7.76 8.08 8.25
CA VAL A 732 -9.01 7.39 8.55
C VAL A 732 -9.23 6.26 7.58
N ALA A 733 -9.04 6.50 6.30
CA ALA A 733 -9.35 5.58 5.22
C ALA A 733 -8.45 4.34 5.22
N SER A 734 -9.01 3.20 4.87
CA SER A 734 -8.29 1.95 4.67
C SER A 734 -8.56 1.42 3.27
N ILE A 735 -7.53 1.38 2.42
CA ILE A 735 -7.64 0.85 1.05
C ILE A 735 -8.25 -0.56 1.05
N LEU A 736 -8.00 -1.35 2.11
CA LEU A 736 -8.47 -2.73 2.23
C LEU A 736 -9.96 -2.84 2.54
N LYS A 737 -10.42 -2.02 3.50
CA LYS A 737 -11.79 -2.10 4.00
C LYS A 737 -12.74 -1.24 3.17
N ASP A 738 -12.22 -0.13 2.63
CA ASP A 738 -13.03 0.94 2.05
C ASP A 738 -12.94 1.01 0.52
N GLY A 739 -12.57 -0.10 -0.14
CA GLY A 739 -12.36 -0.16 -1.59
C GLY A 739 -13.54 0.33 -2.43
N ARG A 740 -14.79 0.08 -1.99
CA ARG A 740 -15.98 0.60 -2.65
C ARG A 740 -16.06 2.13 -2.58
N ILE A 741 -15.74 2.70 -1.41
CA ILE A 741 -15.75 4.15 -1.22
C ILE A 741 -14.67 4.80 -2.08
N LEU A 742 -13.51 4.16 -2.20
CA LEU A 742 -12.43 4.59 -3.09
C LEU A 742 -12.88 4.66 -4.56
N GLU A 743 -13.57 3.62 -5.06
CA GLU A 743 -14.09 3.60 -6.44
C GLU A 743 -15.13 4.71 -6.67
N GLU A 744 -16.00 4.96 -5.70
CA GLU A 744 -17.00 6.01 -5.74
C GLU A 744 -16.33 7.41 -5.75
N ALA A 745 -15.38 7.65 -4.85
CA ALA A 745 -14.61 8.89 -4.77
C ALA A 745 -13.79 9.16 -6.05
N ARG A 746 -13.15 8.11 -6.60
CA ARG A 746 -12.42 8.19 -7.87
C ARG A 746 -13.33 8.62 -9.02
N ARG A 747 -14.50 8.01 -9.16
CA ARG A 747 -15.45 8.34 -10.22
C ARG A 747 -15.83 9.81 -10.18
N GLU A 748 -16.14 10.33 -8.99
CA GLU A 748 -16.51 11.75 -8.82
C GLU A 748 -15.33 12.68 -9.11
N ALA A 749 -14.13 12.36 -8.61
CA ALA A 749 -12.93 13.15 -8.83
C ALA A 749 -12.56 13.25 -10.32
N PHE A 750 -12.59 12.12 -11.03
CA PHE A 750 -12.31 12.08 -12.46
C PHE A 750 -13.36 12.81 -13.28
N THR A 751 -14.66 12.62 -12.98
CA THR A 751 -15.76 13.35 -13.63
C THR A 751 -15.64 14.87 -13.41
N LEU A 752 -15.20 15.29 -12.22
CA LEU A 752 -14.99 16.70 -11.93
C LEU A 752 -13.86 17.29 -12.79
N VAL A 753 -12.72 16.58 -12.89
CA VAL A 753 -11.57 17.02 -13.72
C VAL A 753 -11.89 16.98 -15.21
N GLU A 754 -12.76 16.07 -15.68
CA GLU A 754 -13.26 16.10 -17.06
C GLU A 754 -14.07 17.35 -17.36
N ARG A 755 -14.87 17.85 -16.41
CA ARG A 755 -15.69 19.06 -16.55
C ARG A 755 -14.90 20.35 -16.33
N ASP A 756 -13.97 20.37 -15.39
CA ASP A 756 -13.10 21.51 -15.08
C ASP A 756 -11.63 21.04 -14.96
N PRO A 757 -10.94 20.90 -16.11
CA PRO A 757 -9.62 20.24 -16.20
C PRO A 757 -8.51 20.88 -15.38
N GLU A 758 -8.60 22.15 -15.06
CA GLU A 758 -7.60 22.89 -14.29
C GLU A 758 -8.12 23.37 -12.93
N LEU A 759 -9.38 23.04 -12.61
CA LEU A 759 -10.09 23.53 -11.42
C LEU A 759 -10.04 25.07 -11.34
N LYS A 760 -10.32 25.74 -12.46
CA LYS A 760 -10.30 27.20 -12.58
C LYS A 760 -11.63 27.86 -12.21
N SER A 761 -12.71 27.10 -12.14
CA SER A 761 -14.00 27.63 -11.72
C SER A 761 -13.91 28.18 -10.28
N PRO A 762 -14.51 29.36 -10.01
CA PRO A 762 -14.44 29.95 -8.66
C PRO A 762 -14.89 29.03 -7.53
N GLU A 763 -15.84 28.16 -7.81
CA GLU A 763 -16.35 27.14 -6.89
C GLU A 763 -15.33 26.04 -6.58
N HIS A 764 -14.35 25.78 -7.47
CA HIS A 764 -13.33 24.75 -7.31
C HIS A 764 -11.98 25.29 -6.83
N ALA A 765 -11.80 26.60 -6.71
CA ALA A 765 -10.53 27.22 -6.32
C ALA A 765 -10.07 26.73 -4.93
N ARG A 766 -10.98 26.74 -3.93
CA ARG A 766 -10.68 26.23 -2.58
C ARG A 766 -10.45 24.72 -2.54
N LEU A 767 -11.16 23.97 -3.38
CA LEU A 767 -10.96 22.53 -3.54
C LEU A 767 -9.54 22.22 -4.02
N LYS A 768 -9.04 22.98 -5.01
CA LYS A 768 -7.67 22.86 -5.53
C LYS A 768 -6.63 23.20 -4.47
N GLU A 769 -6.80 24.30 -3.75
CA GLU A 769 -5.90 24.70 -2.66
C GLU A 769 -5.82 23.62 -1.57
N GLU A 770 -6.95 23.06 -1.16
CA GLU A 770 -7.01 22.02 -0.15
C GLU A 770 -6.37 20.71 -0.63
N MET A 771 -6.58 20.33 -1.89
CA MET A 771 -5.91 19.17 -2.51
C MET A 771 -4.39 19.35 -2.50
N VAL A 772 -3.90 20.51 -2.94
CA VAL A 772 -2.45 20.82 -2.92
C VAL A 772 -1.91 20.81 -1.48
N ARG A 773 -2.64 21.37 -0.53
CA ARG A 773 -2.25 21.37 0.88
C ARG A 773 -2.12 19.96 1.47
N ARG A 774 -3.08 19.06 1.15
CA ARG A 774 -3.08 17.67 1.68
C ARG A 774 -2.08 16.77 0.96
N TRP A 775 -1.98 16.91 -0.37
CA TRP A 775 -1.31 15.93 -1.22
C TRP A 775 -0.22 16.49 -2.13
N GLY A 776 -0.08 17.81 -2.32
CA GLY A 776 0.80 18.42 -3.31
C GLY A 776 2.25 17.92 -3.26
N GLY A 777 2.90 17.94 -2.10
CA GLY A 777 4.27 17.45 -1.95
C GLY A 777 4.41 15.92 -2.06
N ARG A 778 3.33 15.17 -1.83
CA ARG A 778 3.30 13.69 -1.89
C ARG A 778 2.99 13.21 -3.31
N LEU A 779 2.13 13.93 -4.04
CA LEU A 779 1.84 13.66 -5.46
C LEU A 779 3.04 13.92 -6.37
N GLU A 780 3.89 14.87 -6.01
CA GLU A 780 5.17 15.09 -6.71
C GLU A 780 6.12 13.88 -6.52
N LEU A 781 6.20 13.32 -5.31
CA LEU A 781 6.95 12.10 -5.02
C LEU A 781 6.37 10.88 -5.72
N ALA A 782 5.05 10.76 -5.76
CA ALA A 782 4.35 9.71 -6.54
C ALA A 782 4.52 9.89 -8.07
N GLY A 783 4.96 11.03 -8.56
CA GLY A 783 5.25 11.35 -9.96
C GLY A 783 6.68 11.07 -10.38
N VAL A 784 7.55 10.91 -9.42
CA VAL A 784 8.93 10.43 -9.60
C VAL A 784 8.98 8.92 -9.34
N ALA A 785 7.92 8.38 -8.73
CA ALA A 785 7.78 6.94 -8.51
C ALA A 785 7.04 6.23 -9.68
#